data_135608818c28852b0439bdc61bb86feb
#
_entry.id   135608818c28852b0439bdc61bb86feb
#
_cell.length_a   1.000
_cell.length_b   1.000
_cell.length_c   1.000
_cell.angle_alpha   90.00
_cell.angle_beta   90.00
_cell.angle_gamma   90.00
#
_symmetry.space_group_name_H-M   'P 1'
#
loop_
_entity.id
_entity.type
_entity.pdbx_description
1 polymer ?
#
loop_
_entity_poly.entity_id
_entity_poly.type
_entity_poly.pdbx_seq_one_letter_code
_entity_poly.pdbx_strand_id
1 'polypeptide(L)'
;MPRSFHRTPAHTARYGRYTGGDPLAPPVEVQSALEAIGQDVMAGTSAERAMREYLRRGDRNRLGLDDLARRVRERRAELVSRHRLDGTLEEVRKLLDRAVLEERKHLVRDVQLDDDTRAFAEMRLDNLPPSTAAAVSELADYDWQSPSARADYDRIRELLGRELLDQRFAGMKNALENATDADRQAVRDMLGDLNGLLEKRRLGDDTQQDFDEFMRKHGDQFPENPQNLDELMDALAQRSAAAQRMLNSMTPEQRDELMSLAAQAFGSPDLMQSLSRLDDNLRSLRPDEDWTGSASFSGDQPAGLGEATGIMQDLSDLDALTDQLSQSYPGARMDDIDLDALERLMGEDAAVSARTLRELEQELRDTGMLQRASDGQLRLTPRAMRQLGRALLRDIATRQSGRTGRRETRNVGAAGDRTGSTREWAFGDTEPWDIPRTVSNAVLRTVLDGGDAAAGVRLDTRDVEVVETEQRTQAAVALLVDTSFSMALDGRWVPMKRTALALHHLISTRFRGDSLQLIAFARHAEVIDIEQLTAKDAEWDKGTNLQHGLLLAQRHFRRHPTAQPVLLIVTDGEPTAHLRPDGSVFFGYPPDPRTVAVTVRELDTVQRLGAQTTFFRLGDDPGLARFIDALARRAGGHVVAPELDDLGRAVVDSYLGARHTGRGTPEDFGDMLQGRSWWW
;
A
#
# COMPACT_ATOMS: atom_id res chain seq x y z
N MET A 1 -21.77 30.30 -31.14
CA MET A 1 -21.58 29.08 -30.32
C MET A 1 -20.85 29.47 -29.05
N PRO A 2 -21.46 29.41 -27.86
CA PRO A 2 -20.83 29.78 -26.59
C PRO A 2 -20.01 28.58 -26.07
N ARG A 3 -18.77 28.85 -25.69
CA ARG A 3 -17.84 27.91 -25.03
C ARG A 3 -18.36 27.57 -23.63
N SER A 4 -18.59 26.29 -23.38
CA SER A 4 -18.90 25.76 -22.06
C SER A 4 -17.67 25.89 -21.15
N PHE A 5 -17.76 26.74 -20.14
CA PHE A 5 -16.80 26.76 -19.04
C PHE A 5 -17.04 25.55 -18.14
N HIS A 6 -16.13 24.59 -18.15
CA HIS A 6 -16.07 23.58 -17.10
C HIS A 6 -15.71 24.28 -15.78
N ARG A 7 -16.69 24.33 -14.86
CA ARG A 7 -16.44 24.70 -13.48
C ARG A 7 -15.60 23.62 -12.82
N THR A 8 -14.36 23.93 -12.52
CA THR A 8 -13.53 23.18 -11.57
C THR A 8 -14.23 23.14 -10.21
N PRO A 9 -14.31 21.99 -9.52
CA PRO A 9 -14.90 21.94 -8.18
C PRO A 9 -14.10 22.85 -7.24
N ALA A 10 -14.83 23.68 -6.47
CA ALA A 10 -14.23 24.58 -5.49
C ALA A 10 -13.52 23.73 -4.42
N HIS A 11 -12.20 23.82 -4.37
CA HIS A 11 -11.40 23.24 -3.30
C HIS A 11 -11.68 24.04 -2.01
N THR A 12 -12.36 23.43 -1.06
CA THR A 12 -12.50 23.96 0.29
C THR A 12 -11.22 23.67 1.06
N ALA A 13 -10.32 24.66 1.18
CA ALA A 13 -9.17 24.57 2.05
C ALA A 13 -9.63 24.70 3.51
N ARG A 14 -9.26 23.74 4.37
CA ARG A 14 -9.41 23.81 5.81
C ARG A 14 -8.06 24.14 6.45
N TYR A 15 -8.02 25.21 7.26
CA TYR A 15 -6.87 25.47 8.09
C TYR A 15 -6.82 24.42 9.21
N GLY A 16 -5.78 23.60 9.24
CA GLY A 16 -5.45 22.66 10.30
C GLY A 16 -4.13 23.04 10.98
N ARG A 17 -3.88 22.48 12.17
CA ARG A 17 -2.59 22.64 12.82
C ARG A 17 -1.55 21.85 12.00
N TYR A 18 -0.45 22.50 11.60
CA TYR A 18 0.64 21.84 10.88
C TYR A 18 1.22 20.72 11.75
N THR A 19 1.24 19.50 11.23
CA THR A 19 1.67 18.28 11.92
C THR A 19 3.03 17.77 11.45
N GLY A 20 3.77 18.56 10.63
CA GLY A 20 5.11 18.21 10.17
C GLY A 20 5.20 17.51 8.82
N GLY A 21 4.09 17.36 8.08
CA GLY A 21 4.09 16.79 6.71
C GLY A 21 4.56 17.80 5.65
N ASP A 22 4.91 17.33 4.45
CA ASP A 22 5.22 18.19 3.32
C ASP A 22 3.95 18.93 2.84
N PRO A 23 3.91 20.28 2.90
CA PRO A 23 2.73 21.05 2.49
C PRO A 23 2.46 20.99 0.98
N LEU A 24 3.42 20.54 0.18
CA LEU A 24 3.32 20.38 -1.28
C LEU A 24 2.97 18.95 -1.70
N ALA A 25 2.99 17.99 -0.77
CA ALA A 25 2.57 16.62 -1.07
C ALA A 25 1.09 16.59 -1.50
N PRO A 26 0.74 15.82 -2.53
CA PRO A 26 -0.65 15.65 -2.92
C PRO A 26 -1.47 15.10 -1.73
N PRO A 27 -2.70 15.59 -1.50
CA PRO A 27 -3.51 15.14 -0.37
C PRO A 27 -3.71 13.62 -0.44
N VAL A 28 -3.56 12.95 0.70
CA VAL A 28 -3.76 11.51 0.81
C VAL A 28 -5.24 11.20 0.66
N GLU A 29 -5.64 10.58 -0.45
CA GLU A 29 -7.02 10.16 -0.68
C GLU A 29 -7.28 8.79 -0.03
N VAL A 30 -7.47 8.80 1.30
CA VAL A 30 -7.78 7.59 2.09
C VAL A 30 -9.01 6.85 1.55
N GLN A 31 -9.97 7.58 0.99
CA GLN A 31 -11.18 6.98 0.46
C GLN A 31 -10.91 6.13 -0.79
N SER A 32 -10.14 6.62 -1.75
CA SER A 32 -9.80 5.87 -2.96
C SER A 32 -8.94 4.64 -2.64
N ALA A 33 -8.00 4.78 -1.70
CA ALA A 33 -7.20 3.67 -1.20
C ALA A 33 -8.07 2.61 -0.51
N LEU A 34 -9.01 3.03 0.35
CA LEU A 34 -9.94 2.12 1.01
C LEU A 34 -10.86 1.39 0.01
N GLU A 35 -11.31 2.07 -1.03
CA GLU A 35 -12.13 1.45 -2.09
C GLU A 35 -11.33 0.39 -2.87
N ALA A 36 -10.08 0.67 -3.21
CA ALA A 36 -9.20 -0.29 -3.89
C ALA A 36 -8.87 -1.50 -2.99
N ILE A 37 -8.42 -1.25 -1.76
CA ILE A 37 -8.17 -2.31 -0.76
C ILE A 37 -9.44 -3.13 -0.50
N GLY A 38 -10.59 -2.45 -0.40
CA GLY A 38 -11.88 -3.10 -0.20
C GLY A 38 -12.26 -4.02 -1.34
N GLN A 39 -11.96 -3.68 -2.60
CA GLN A 39 -12.18 -4.55 -3.76
C GLN A 39 -11.33 -5.83 -3.68
N ASP A 40 -10.05 -5.70 -3.32
CA ASP A 40 -9.15 -6.84 -3.20
C ASP A 40 -9.55 -7.75 -2.02
N VAL A 41 -9.98 -7.16 -0.88
CA VAL A 41 -10.52 -7.94 0.25
C VAL A 41 -11.81 -8.67 -0.14
N MET A 42 -12.69 -8.03 -0.91
CA MET A 42 -13.89 -8.69 -1.42
C MET A 42 -13.58 -9.79 -2.43
N ALA A 43 -12.46 -9.69 -3.15
CA ALA A 43 -11.96 -10.75 -4.02
C ALA A 43 -11.41 -11.97 -3.24
N GLY A 44 -11.30 -11.86 -1.91
CA GLY A 44 -10.83 -12.94 -1.03
C GLY A 44 -9.40 -12.78 -0.55
N THR A 45 -8.78 -11.63 -0.80
CA THR A 45 -7.43 -11.32 -0.29
C THR A 45 -7.55 -10.84 1.16
N SER A 46 -6.59 -11.21 2.03
CA SER A 46 -6.56 -10.64 3.39
C SER A 46 -6.34 -9.13 3.34
N ALA A 47 -6.89 -8.38 4.31
CA ALA A 47 -6.77 -6.93 4.35
C ALA A 47 -5.30 -6.45 4.38
N GLU A 48 -4.43 -7.21 5.05
CA GLU A 48 -3.00 -6.93 5.10
C GLU A 48 -2.32 -7.11 3.74
N ARG A 49 -2.67 -8.19 3.03
CA ARG A 49 -2.14 -8.46 1.69
C ARG A 49 -2.69 -7.45 0.68
N ALA A 50 -3.98 -7.11 0.76
CA ALA A 50 -4.60 -6.11 -0.09
C ALA A 50 -3.97 -4.72 0.11
N MET A 51 -3.67 -4.34 1.36
CA MET A 51 -2.96 -3.10 1.67
C MET A 51 -1.54 -3.10 1.10
N ARG A 52 -0.76 -4.18 1.33
CA ARG A 52 0.59 -4.32 0.76
C ARG A 52 0.57 -4.26 -0.76
N GLU A 53 -0.36 -4.96 -1.40
CA GLU A 53 -0.50 -4.94 -2.85
C GLU A 53 -0.86 -3.55 -3.39
N TYR A 54 -1.71 -2.82 -2.66
CA TYR A 54 -2.03 -1.43 -3.00
C TYR A 54 -0.79 -0.51 -2.89
N LEU A 55 -0.02 -0.61 -1.80
CA LEU A 55 1.21 0.17 -1.63
C LEU A 55 2.27 -0.17 -2.68
N ARG A 56 2.39 -1.44 -3.05
CA ARG A 56 3.31 -1.89 -4.10
C ARG A 56 2.93 -1.38 -5.49
N ARG A 57 1.65 -1.43 -5.82
CA ARG A 57 1.14 -1.01 -7.14
C ARG A 57 1.03 0.50 -7.27
N GLY A 58 0.78 1.21 -6.15
CA GLY A 58 0.43 2.62 -6.18
C GLY A 58 -0.95 2.90 -6.81
N ASP A 59 -1.16 4.15 -7.20
CA ASP A 59 -2.38 4.55 -7.88
C ASP A 59 -2.07 5.40 -9.14
N ARG A 60 -3.11 5.89 -9.86
CA ARG A 60 -2.95 6.65 -11.11
C ARG A 60 -2.10 7.92 -10.97
N ASN A 61 -2.00 8.46 -9.78
CA ASN A 61 -1.32 9.73 -9.49
C ASN A 61 -0.06 9.56 -8.64
N ARG A 62 0.28 8.31 -8.23
CA ARG A 62 1.36 8.02 -7.27
C ARG A 62 2.11 6.77 -7.66
N LEU A 63 3.44 6.88 -7.60
CA LEU A 63 4.32 5.75 -7.80
C LEU A 63 4.16 4.77 -6.62
N GLY A 64 3.98 3.49 -6.94
CA GLY A 64 4.02 2.43 -5.94
C GLY A 64 5.45 2.01 -5.61
N LEU A 65 5.59 1.17 -4.59
CA LEU A 65 6.90 0.64 -4.18
C LEU A 65 7.61 -0.14 -5.30
N ASP A 66 6.85 -0.85 -6.14
CA ASP A 66 7.42 -1.60 -7.28
C ASP A 66 8.02 -0.67 -8.35
N ASP A 67 7.38 0.49 -8.59
CA ASP A 67 7.91 1.50 -9.50
C ASP A 67 9.16 2.19 -8.93
N LEU A 68 9.15 2.50 -7.64
CA LEU A 68 10.32 3.05 -6.94
C LEU A 68 11.48 2.05 -6.97
N ALA A 69 11.24 0.79 -6.61
CA ALA A 69 12.26 -0.26 -6.65
C ALA A 69 12.82 -0.50 -8.06
N ARG A 70 11.98 -0.37 -9.10
CA ARG A 70 12.45 -0.43 -10.49
C ARG A 70 13.39 0.73 -10.82
N ARG A 71 13.02 1.97 -10.47
CA ARG A 71 13.87 3.15 -10.70
C ARG A 71 15.19 3.06 -9.94
N VAL A 72 15.19 2.54 -8.71
CA VAL A 72 16.41 2.31 -7.93
C VAL A 72 17.33 1.31 -8.64
N ARG A 73 16.77 0.21 -9.16
CA ARG A 73 17.55 -0.78 -9.95
C ARG A 73 18.07 -0.20 -11.26
N GLU A 74 17.30 0.63 -11.96
CA GLU A 74 17.73 1.33 -13.17
C GLU A 74 18.88 2.28 -12.86
N ARG A 75 18.81 3.04 -11.76
CA ARG A 75 19.88 3.93 -11.31
C ARG A 75 21.15 3.16 -10.97
N ARG A 76 21.00 2.04 -10.26
CA ARG A 76 22.13 1.13 -9.98
C ARG A 76 22.80 0.64 -11.27
N ALA A 77 22.01 0.17 -12.22
CA ALA A 77 22.52 -0.29 -13.51
C ALA A 77 23.21 0.85 -14.31
N GLU A 78 22.67 2.07 -14.25
CA GLU A 78 23.29 3.25 -14.87
C GLU A 78 24.67 3.52 -14.29
N LEU A 79 24.83 3.53 -12.94
CA LEU A 79 26.13 3.77 -12.30
C LEU A 79 27.17 2.75 -12.74
N VAL A 80 26.81 1.46 -12.77
CA VAL A 80 27.71 0.36 -13.17
C VAL A 80 28.08 0.42 -14.65
N SER A 81 27.11 0.77 -15.51
CA SER A 81 27.35 0.85 -16.97
C SER A 81 28.04 2.12 -17.42
N ARG A 82 28.11 3.13 -16.57
CA ARG A 82 28.67 4.46 -16.91
C ARG A 82 30.15 4.55 -16.56
N HIS A 83 30.56 3.96 -15.45
CA HIS A 83 31.89 4.16 -14.87
C HIS A 83 32.83 2.98 -15.08
N ARG A 84 34.15 3.25 -14.99
CA ARG A 84 35.23 2.26 -14.86
C ARG A 84 36.18 2.69 -13.74
N LEU A 85 36.86 1.72 -13.10
CA LEU A 85 37.59 1.93 -11.84
C LEU A 85 39.07 2.24 -12.02
N ASP A 86 39.55 2.46 -13.23
CA ASP A 86 40.98 2.66 -13.55
C ASP A 86 41.39 4.12 -13.73
N GLY A 87 40.54 5.09 -13.35
CA GLY A 87 40.76 6.52 -13.59
C GLY A 87 42.07 7.01 -12.99
N THR A 88 42.38 6.65 -11.74
CA THR A 88 43.64 7.06 -11.11
C THR A 88 44.85 6.41 -11.80
N LEU A 89 44.79 5.15 -12.21
CA LEU A 89 45.85 4.49 -12.94
C LEU A 89 46.09 5.16 -14.30
N GLU A 90 45.04 5.52 -15.01
CA GLU A 90 45.11 6.24 -16.28
C GLU A 90 45.72 7.63 -16.13
N GLU A 91 45.37 8.35 -15.06
CA GLU A 91 45.92 9.67 -14.79
C GLU A 91 47.42 9.61 -14.42
N VAL A 92 47.80 8.64 -13.58
CA VAL A 92 49.23 8.37 -13.28
C VAL A 92 49.99 8.06 -14.55
N ARG A 93 49.45 7.23 -15.43
CA ARG A 93 50.07 6.89 -16.70
C ARG A 93 50.28 8.13 -17.59
N LYS A 94 49.25 8.96 -17.71
CA LYS A 94 49.35 10.22 -18.48
C LYS A 94 50.40 11.19 -17.95
N LEU A 95 50.49 11.29 -16.62
CA LEU A 95 51.50 12.09 -15.95
C LEU A 95 52.90 11.53 -16.21
N LEU A 96 53.09 10.23 -16.09
CA LEU A 96 54.36 9.56 -16.36
C LEU A 96 54.81 9.74 -17.80
N ASP A 97 53.88 9.46 -18.76
CA ASP A 97 54.15 9.61 -20.18
C ASP A 97 54.58 11.07 -20.51
N ARG A 98 53.94 12.04 -19.88
CA ARG A 98 54.28 13.47 -20.06
C ARG A 98 55.62 13.79 -19.43
N ALA A 99 55.92 13.32 -18.22
CA ALA A 99 57.22 13.53 -17.57
C ALA A 99 58.37 12.96 -18.44
N VAL A 100 58.23 11.72 -18.92
CA VAL A 100 59.21 11.09 -19.80
C VAL A 100 59.38 11.87 -21.11
N LEU A 101 58.27 12.34 -21.70
CA LEU A 101 58.30 13.15 -22.93
C LEU A 101 59.02 14.50 -22.74
N GLU A 102 58.73 15.21 -21.66
CA GLU A 102 59.36 16.49 -21.34
C GLU A 102 60.86 16.33 -21.02
N GLU A 103 61.21 15.23 -20.33
CA GLU A 103 62.61 14.89 -20.07
C GLU A 103 63.36 14.63 -21.41
N ARG A 104 62.84 13.79 -22.28
CA ARG A 104 63.41 13.52 -23.60
C ARG A 104 63.58 14.78 -24.46
N LYS A 105 62.59 15.71 -24.42
CA LYS A 105 62.69 17.02 -25.11
C LYS A 105 63.79 17.85 -24.52
N HIS A 106 63.99 17.87 -23.22
CA HIS A 106 65.07 18.59 -22.56
C HIS A 106 66.42 18.02 -22.91
N LEU A 107 66.60 16.70 -22.80
CA LEU A 107 67.87 16.03 -23.17
C LEU A 107 68.31 16.31 -24.60
N VAL A 108 67.39 16.42 -25.58
CA VAL A 108 67.69 16.77 -26.99
C VAL A 108 68.05 18.25 -27.16
N ARG A 109 67.43 19.13 -26.33
CA ARG A 109 67.61 20.59 -26.48
C ARG A 109 68.78 21.15 -25.69
N ASP A 110 69.21 20.50 -24.62
CA ASP A 110 70.34 20.99 -23.82
C ASP A 110 71.66 20.67 -24.44
N VAL A 111 72.28 21.74 -24.98
CA VAL A 111 73.58 21.68 -25.62
C VAL A 111 74.74 21.66 -24.61
N GLN A 112 74.45 21.96 -23.34
CA GLN A 112 75.49 22.01 -22.28
C GLN A 112 75.63 20.66 -21.57
N LEU A 113 74.71 19.74 -21.74
CA LEU A 113 74.74 18.38 -21.14
C LEU A 113 75.82 17.54 -21.90
N ASP A 114 76.70 16.91 -21.13
CA ASP A 114 77.69 16.00 -21.73
C ASP A 114 77.04 14.78 -22.39
N ASP A 115 77.67 14.23 -23.42
CA ASP A 115 77.12 13.18 -24.25
C ASP A 115 76.98 11.84 -23.49
N ASP A 116 77.82 11.56 -22.47
CA ASP A 116 77.74 10.34 -21.65
C ASP A 116 76.55 10.39 -20.68
N THR A 117 76.31 11.53 -20.05
CA THR A 117 75.17 11.78 -19.19
C THR A 117 73.85 11.70 -19.99
N ARG A 118 73.84 12.28 -21.20
CA ARG A 118 72.68 12.20 -22.10
C ARG A 118 72.41 10.76 -22.51
N ALA A 119 73.39 10.02 -22.98
CA ALA A 119 73.25 8.64 -23.42
C ALA A 119 72.80 7.71 -22.27
N PHE A 120 73.28 7.96 -21.04
CA PHE A 120 72.86 7.22 -19.87
C PHE A 120 71.40 7.51 -19.49
N ALA A 121 71.00 8.78 -19.54
CA ALA A 121 69.64 9.20 -19.26
C ALA A 121 68.66 8.62 -20.30
N GLU A 122 68.96 8.67 -21.60
CA GLU A 122 68.16 8.10 -22.68
C GLU A 122 68.06 6.57 -22.54
N MET A 123 69.15 5.88 -22.22
CA MET A 123 69.14 4.44 -21.99
C MET A 123 68.23 4.02 -20.84
N ARG A 124 68.19 4.80 -19.74
CA ARG A 124 67.28 4.53 -18.63
C ARG A 124 65.82 4.69 -19.03
N LEU A 125 65.50 5.78 -19.79
CA LEU A 125 64.16 6.05 -20.27
C LEU A 125 63.68 5.05 -21.31
N ASP A 126 64.58 4.46 -22.13
CA ASP A 126 64.26 3.45 -23.12
C ASP A 126 64.02 2.06 -22.53
N ASN A 127 64.62 1.74 -21.36
CA ASN A 127 64.50 0.48 -20.66
C ASN A 127 63.41 0.51 -19.58
N LEU A 128 62.48 1.46 -19.57
CA LEU A 128 61.40 1.52 -18.60
C LEU A 128 60.52 0.25 -18.72
N PRO A 129 60.12 -0.31 -17.57
CA PRO A 129 59.19 -1.45 -17.55
C PRO A 129 57.86 -1.07 -18.16
N PRO A 130 57.10 -2.03 -18.77
CA PRO A 130 55.77 -1.78 -19.32
C PRO A 130 54.69 -1.50 -18.27
N SER A 131 54.90 -1.92 -17.01
CA SER A 131 54.01 -1.59 -15.89
C SER A 131 54.25 -0.18 -15.39
N THR A 132 53.19 0.63 -15.27
CA THR A 132 53.25 2.00 -14.77
C THR A 132 53.88 2.09 -13.40
N ALA A 133 53.50 1.14 -12.50
CA ALA A 133 54.05 1.11 -11.16
C ALA A 133 55.55 0.79 -11.12
N ALA A 134 56.00 -0.16 -11.96
CA ALA A 134 57.40 -0.51 -12.04
C ALA A 134 58.22 0.64 -12.69
N ALA A 135 57.67 1.32 -13.68
CA ALA A 135 58.28 2.50 -14.29
C ALA A 135 58.42 3.69 -13.33
N VAL A 136 57.38 3.96 -12.55
CA VAL A 136 57.41 4.98 -11.46
C VAL A 136 58.48 4.63 -10.44
N SER A 137 58.59 3.34 -10.05
CA SER A 137 59.64 2.87 -9.13
C SER A 137 61.02 3.04 -9.66
N GLU A 138 61.25 2.70 -10.93
CA GLU A 138 62.55 2.79 -11.59
C GLU A 138 63.01 4.27 -11.71
N LEU A 139 62.06 5.19 -11.84
CA LEU A 139 62.33 6.63 -11.93
C LEU A 139 62.39 7.33 -10.55
N ALA A 140 62.23 6.62 -9.45
CA ALA A 140 62.29 7.21 -8.10
C ALA A 140 63.66 7.83 -7.80
N ASP A 141 64.74 7.17 -8.27
CA ASP A 141 66.15 7.61 -8.12
C ASP A 141 66.71 8.16 -9.43
N TYR A 142 65.80 8.61 -10.37
CA TYR A 142 66.24 9.21 -11.60
C TYR A 142 66.59 10.71 -11.38
N ASP A 143 67.74 11.14 -11.91
CA ASP A 143 68.16 12.54 -11.83
C ASP A 143 67.55 13.33 -12.97
N TRP A 144 66.38 13.93 -12.72
CA TRP A 144 65.62 14.69 -13.73
C TRP A 144 66.37 15.96 -14.11
N GLN A 145 66.66 16.08 -15.41
CA GLN A 145 67.32 17.27 -15.96
C GLN A 145 66.28 18.36 -16.29
N SER A 146 65.04 17.98 -16.62
CA SER A 146 63.95 18.90 -16.88
C SER A 146 63.18 19.23 -15.62
N PRO A 147 63.10 20.51 -15.17
CA PRO A 147 62.28 20.92 -14.03
C PRO A 147 60.80 20.62 -14.23
N SER A 148 60.28 20.67 -15.49
CA SER A 148 58.88 20.34 -15.79
C SER A 148 58.61 18.85 -15.69
N ALA A 149 59.53 18.00 -16.16
CA ALA A 149 59.43 16.56 -16.03
C ALA A 149 59.45 16.10 -14.57
N ARG A 150 60.33 16.68 -13.76
CA ARG A 150 60.38 16.47 -12.32
C ARG A 150 59.07 16.87 -11.63
N ALA A 151 58.52 18.02 -11.99
CA ALA A 151 57.27 18.51 -11.42
C ALA A 151 56.08 17.55 -11.77
N ASP A 152 56.03 17.04 -13.01
CA ASP A 152 54.98 16.06 -13.41
C ASP A 152 55.17 14.72 -12.69
N TYR A 153 56.40 14.26 -12.43
CA TYR A 153 56.69 13.08 -11.63
C TYR A 153 56.35 13.25 -10.15
N ASP A 154 56.71 14.40 -9.57
CA ASP A 154 56.34 14.70 -8.16
C ASP A 154 54.80 14.75 -7.98
N ARG A 155 54.08 15.22 -8.99
CA ARG A 155 52.64 15.25 -9.04
C ARG A 155 51.98 13.88 -9.01
N ILE A 156 52.65 12.82 -9.53
CA ILE A 156 52.16 11.44 -9.41
C ILE A 156 52.08 11.03 -7.95
N ARG A 157 53.11 11.35 -7.17
CA ARG A 157 53.17 11.01 -5.73
C ARG A 157 52.10 11.76 -4.93
N GLU A 158 51.89 13.03 -5.24
CA GLU A 158 50.83 13.85 -4.61
C GLU A 158 49.46 13.35 -4.97
N LEU A 159 49.18 13.00 -6.23
CA LEU A 159 47.92 12.46 -6.71
C LEU A 159 47.57 11.18 -5.95
N LEU A 160 48.48 10.22 -5.93
CA LEU A 160 48.27 8.92 -5.25
C LEU A 160 48.01 9.10 -3.73
N GLY A 161 48.79 9.97 -3.07
CA GLY A 161 48.60 10.25 -1.65
C GLY A 161 47.23 10.85 -1.34
N ARG A 162 46.80 11.83 -2.19
CA ARG A 162 45.48 12.46 -2.05
C ARG A 162 44.32 11.48 -2.31
N GLU A 163 44.38 10.72 -3.38
CA GLU A 163 43.34 9.75 -3.77
C GLU A 163 43.16 8.66 -2.72
N LEU A 164 44.24 8.14 -2.15
CA LEU A 164 44.21 7.12 -1.09
C LEU A 164 43.65 7.63 0.22
N LEU A 165 43.90 8.90 0.58
CA LEU A 165 43.31 9.50 1.75
C LEU A 165 41.82 9.87 1.52
N ASP A 166 41.48 10.40 0.33
CA ASP A 166 40.09 10.69 -0.04
C ASP A 166 39.21 9.44 -0.08
N GLN A 167 39.81 8.30 -0.43
CA GLN A 167 39.17 6.99 -0.39
C GLN A 167 38.65 6.64 1.02
N ARG A 168 39.37 7.01 2.08
CA ARG A 168 39.04 6.73 3.48
C ARG A 168 38.29 7.86 4.18
N PHE A 169 38.61 9.11 3.84
CA PHE A 169 38.07 10.30 4.47
C PHE A 169 37.49 11.23 3.42
N ALA A 170 36.18 11.43 3.42
CA ALA A 170 35.49 12.26 2.42
C ALA A 170 35.96 13.71 2.42
N GLY A 171 36.23 14.25 1.25
CA GLY A 171 36.61 15.66 1.06
C GLY A 171 38.06 15.97 1.42
N MET A 172 38.86 15.00 1.85
CA MET A 172 40.30 15.26 2.19
C MET A 172 41.13 15.58 0.95
N LYS A 173 40.69 15.19 -0.25
CA LYS A 173 41.32 15.59 -1.53
C LYS A 173 41.48 17.10 -1.66
N ASN A 174 40.43 17.86 -1.37
CA ASN A 174 40.44 19.33 -1.46
C ASN A 174 41.28 19.98 -0.35
N ALA A 175 41.28 19.37 0.84
CA ALA A 175 42.11 19.86 1.96
C ALA A 175 43.62 19.66 1.70
N LEU A 176 43.99 18.66 0.91
CA LEU A 176 45.38 18.29 0.65
C LEU A 176 45.92 18.85 -0.72
N GLU A 177 45.16 19.62 -1.48
CA GLU A 177 45.59 20.16 -2.75
C GLU A 177 46.86 21.04 -2.68
N ASN A 178 47.12 21.60 -1.46
CA ASN A 178 48.35 22.41 -1.18
C ASN A 178 49.03 21.95 0.13
N ALA A 179 48.99 20.65 0.43
CA ALA A 179 49.40 20.10 1.70
C ALA A 179 50.92 20.27 1.91
N THR A 180 51.30 20.87 3.03
CA THR A 180 52.67 20.97 3.51
C THR A 180 53.08 19.69 4.29
N ASP A 181 54.38 19.57 4.59
CA ASP A 181 54.86 18.45 5.45
C ASP A 181 54.21 18.49 6.84
N ALA A 182 53.80 19.66 7.34
CA ALA A 182 53.04 19.79 8.57
C ALA A 182 51.64 19.18 8.48
N ASP A 183 50.96 19.36 7.32
CA ASP A 183 49.63 18.77 7.08
C ASP A 183 49.71 17.25 6.97
N ARG A 184 50.75 16.70 6.36
CA ARG A 184 51.01 15.25 6.33
C ARG A 184 51.27 14.68 7.72
N GLN A 185 51.93 15.44 8.59
CA GLN A 185 52.15 15.02 10.00
C GLN A 185 50.81 15.05 10.77
N ALA A 186 49.98 16.08 10.57
CA ALA A 186 48.67 16.17 11.20
C ALA A 186 47.76 14.97 10.86
N VAL A 187 47.81 14.50 9.60
CA VAL A 187 47.07 13.28 9.17
C VAL A 187 47.59 12.02 9.90
N ARG A 188 48.91 11.90 10.04
CA ARG A 188 49.51 10.76 10.80
C ARG A 188 49.08 10.77 12.27
N ASP A 189 49.11 11.94 12.89
CA ASP A 189 48.71 12.10 14.30
C ASP A 189 47.23 11.79 14.47
N MET A 190 46.34 12.22 13.53
CA MET A 190 44.92 11.90 13.51
C MET A 190 44.69 10.39 13.42
N LEU A 191 45.34 9.72 12.46
CA LEU A 191 45.21 8.25 12.31
C LEU A 191 45.70 7.47 13.53
N GLY A 192 46.79 7.97 14.19
CA GLY A 192 47.30 7.41 15.42
C GLY A 192 46.29 7.51 16.57
N ASP A 193 45.74 8.71 16.75
CA ASP A 193 44.73 8.99 17.79
C ASP A 193 43.44 8.19 17.53
N LEU A 194 42.98 8.10 16.26
CA LEU A 194 41.82 7.34 15.88
C LEU A 194 41.97 5.83 16.12
N ASN A 195 43.11 5.26 15.69
CA ASN A 195 43.40 3.85 15.95
C ASN A 195 43.45 3.54 17.44
N GLY A 196 44.05 4.43 18.27
CA GLY A 196 44.07 4.30 19.71
C GLY A 196 42.67 4.32 20.33
N LEU A 197 41.79 5.17 19.83
CA LEU A 197 40.38 5.26 20.25
C LEU A 197 39.60 3.97 19.91
N LEU A 198 39.75 3.45 18.69
CA LEU A 198 39.11 2.21 18.27
C LEU A 198 39.61 0.98 19.00
N GLU A 199 40.94 0.93 19.34
CA GLU A 199 41.48 -0.16 20.14
C GLU A 199 40.90 -0.16 21.56
N LYS A 200 40.76 0.99 22.20
CA LYS A 200 40.10 1.12 23.52
C LYS A 200 38.64 0.61 23.43
N ARG A 201 37.89 1.02 22.40
CA ARG A 201 36.52 0.57 22.19
C ARG A 201 36.42 -0.94 21.99
N ARG A 202 37.35 -1.54 21.28
CA ARG A 202 37.45 -2.99 21.08
C ARG A 202 37.71 -3.75 22.39
N LEU A 203 38.44 -3.15 23.32
CA LEU A 203 38.68 -3.70 24.67
C LEU A 203 37.50 -3.52 25.63
N GLY A 204 36.46 -2.76 25.22
CA GLY A 204 35.25 -2.55 26.01
C GLY A 204 35.30 -1.35 26.94
N ASP A 205 36.28 -0.46 26.79
CA ASP A 205 36.42 0.75 27.60
C ASP A 205 35.33 1.78 27.24
N ASP A 206 34.95 2.61 28.22
CA ASP A 206 34.12 3.81 27.97
C ASP A 206 34.97 4.87 27.26
N THR A 207 34.61 5.16 26.01
CA THR A 207 35.40 6.01 25.11
C THR A 207 34.78 7.37 24.84
N GLN A 208 33.69 7.77 25.51
CA GLN A 208 33.02 9.05 25.22
C GLN A 208 33.92 10.27 25.44
N GLN A 209 34.68 10.28 26.55
CA GLN A 209 35.61 11.39 26.85
C GLN A 209 36.76 11.44 25.82
N ASP A 210 37.29 10.28 25.47
CA ASP A 210 38.35 10.15 24.46
C ASP A 210 37.84 10.61 23.07
N PHE A 211 36.59 10.30 22.74
CA PHE A 211 35.93 10.75 21.49
C PHE A 211 35.79 12.29 21.48
N ASP A 212 35.30 12.89 22.57
CA ASP A 212 35.14 14.34 22.69
C ASP A 212 36.50 15.08 22.54
N GLU A 213 37.58 14.48 23.07
CA GLU A 213 38.93 15.00 22.91
C GLU A 213 39.44 14.86 21.47
N PHE A 214 39.19 13.71 20.84
CA PHE A 214 39.49 13.45 19.44
C PHE A 214 38.81 14.46 18.52
N MET A 215 37.49 14.65 18.66
CA MET A 215 36.72 15.60 17.84
C MET A 215 37.15 17.06 18.08
N ARG A 216 37.55 17.43 19.29
CA ARG A 216 38.09 18.77 19.56
C ARG A 216 39.41 19.02 18.83
N LYS A 217 40.24 17.98 18.66
CA LYS A 217 41.56 18.08 18.02
C LYS A 217 41.49 17.93 16.48
N HIS A 218 40.60 17.07 15.98
CA HIS A 218 40.58 16.65 14.60
C HIS A 218 39.21 16.84 13.91
N GLY A 219 38.19 17.40 14.59
CA GLY A 219 36.83 17.52 14.09
C GLY A 219 36.69 18.25 12.76
N ASP A 220 37.56 19.21 12.45
CA ASP A 220 37.56 19.94 11.17
C ASP A 220 37.80 19.02 9.96
N GLN A 221 38.30 17.81 10.17
CA GLN A 221 38.57 16.81 9.13
C GLN A 221 37.37 15.88 8.90
N PHE A 222 36.31 16.00 9.70
CA PHE A 222 35.09 15.20 9.63
C PHE A 222 33.88 16.10 9.37
N PRO A 223 33.58 16.42 8.10
CA PRO A 223 32.49 17.34 7.75
C PRO A 223 31.11 16.82 8.14
N GLU A 224 30.97 15.52 8.33
CA GLU A 224 29.73 14.85 8.76
C GLU A 224 29.39 15.13 10.23
N ASN A 225 30.35 15.68 11.01
CA ASN A 225 30.21 16.09 12.42
C ASN A 225 29.50 15.02 13.28
N PRO A 226 30.07 13.80 13.40
CA PRO A 226 29.47 12.71 14.18
C PRO A 226 29.31 13.13 15.65
N GLN A 227 28.20 12.78 16.27
CA GLN A 227 27.88 13.18 17.63
C GLN A 227 28.43 12.21 18.71
N ASN A 228 28.81 11.02 18.28
CA ASN A 228 29.35 9.95 19.12
C ASN A 228 30.28 9.04 18.33
N LEU A 229 31.03 8.20 19.08
CA LEU A 229 31.98 7.28 18.47
C LEU A 229 31.30 6.23 17.55
N ASP A 230 30.08 5.81 17.87
CA ASP A 230 29.38 4.82 17.07
C ASP A 230 29.01 5.37 15.68
N GLU A 231 28.54 6.63 15.58
CA GLU A 231 28.29 7.30 14.31
C GLU A 231 29.59 7.47 13.48
N LEU A 232 30.69 7.84 14.14
CA LEU A 232 31.99 7.93 13.48
C LEU A 232 32.45 6.57 12.93
N MET A 233 32.31 5.51 13.75
CA MET A 233 32.66 4.15 13.34
C MET A 233 31.81 3.67 12.19
N ASP A 234 30.50 3.93 12.21
CA ASP A 234 29.58 3.53 11.14
C ASP A 234 29.97 4.21 9.83
N ALA A 235 30.19 5.52 9.83
CA ALA A 235 30.61 6.27 8.64
C ALA A 235 31.96 5.77 8.08
N LEU A 236 32.95 5.55 8.93
CA LEU A 236 34.27 5.06 8.52
C LEU A 236 34.23 3.60 8.06
N ALA A 237 33.45 2.74 8.71
CA ALA A 237 33.31 1.34 8.32
C ALA A 237 32.63 1.18 6.96
N GLN A 238 31.53 1.93 6.72
CA GLN A 238 30.83 1.94 5.43
C GLN A 238 31.80 2.38 4.32
N ARG A 239 32.59 3.40 4.56
CA ARG A 239 33.52 3.92 3.57
C ARG A 239 34.73 2.97 3.35
N SER A 240 35.29 2.39 4.41
CA SER A 240 36.34 1.39 4.30
C SER A 240 35.84 0.11 3.61
N ALA A 241 34.63 -0.35 3.91
CA ALA A 241 34.00 -1.46 3.22
C ALA A 241 33.74 -1.16 1.73
N ALA A 242 33.29 0.05 1.41
CA ALA A 242 33.13 0.51 0.02
C ALA A 242 34.47 0.54 -0.72
N ALA A 243 35.54 1.02 -0.08
CA ALA A 243 36.89 1.00 -0.63
C ALA A 243 37.40 -0.44 -0.88
N GLN A 244 37.11 -1.36 0.04
CA GLN A 244 37.47 -2.78 -0.14
C GLN A 244 36.68 -3.40 -1.28
N ARG A 245 35.39 -3.15 -1.42
CA ARG A 245 34.55 -3.60 -2.53
C ARG A 245 35.01 -3.04 -3.85
N MET A 246 35.45 -1.78 -3.88
CA MET A 246 36.06 -1.17 -5.07
C MET A 246 37.32 -1.95 -5.49
N LEU A 247 38.23 -2.25 -4.56
CA LEU A 247 39.39 -3.08 -4.83
C LEU A 247 39.05 -4.49 -5.29
N ASN A 248 38.00 -5.10 -4.71
CA ASN A 248 37.50 -6.41 -5.12
C ASN A 248 36.89 -6.40 -6.53
N SER A 249 36.42 -5.23 -6.98
CA SER A 249 35.81 -5.02 -8.31
C SER A 249 36.81 -4.76 -9.42
N MET A 250 38.08 -4.46 -9.08
CA MET A 250 39.19 -4.31 -10.04
C MET A 250 39.71 -5.66 -10.52
N THR A 251 40.31 -5.68 -11.72
CA THR A 251 41.07 -6.85 -12.17
C THR A 251 42.27 -7.09 -11.24
N PRO A 252 42.77 -8.33 -11.14
CA PRO A 252 43.97 -8.60 -10.34
C PRO A 252 45.17 -7.73 -10.73
N GLU A 253 45.37 -7.51 -12.03
CA GLU A 253 46.47 -6.69 -12.56
C GLU A 253 46.31 -5.20 -12.13
N GLN A 254 45.12 -4.64 -12.24
CA GLN A 254 44.83 -3.25 -11.81
C GLN A 254 45.05 -3.08 -10.32
N ARG A 255 44.60 -4.04 -9.51
CA ARG A 255 44.76 -4.03 -8.07
C ARG A 255 46.23 -4.10 -7.66
N ASP A 256 47.00 -5.05 -8.24
CA ASP A 256 48.41 -5.19 -7.94
C ASP A 256 49.20 -3.95 -8.34
N GLU A 257 48.89 -3.32 -9.50
CA GLU A 257 49.47 -2.10 -9.97
C GLU A 257 49.16 -0.93 -9.03
N LEU A 258 47.91 -0.78 -8.62
CA LEU A 258 47.49 0.24 -7.65
C LEU A 258 48.16 0.09 -6.30
N MET A 259 48.23 -1.14 -5.75
CA MET A 259 48.88 -1.40 -4.46
C MET A 259 50.40 -1.13 -4.52
N SER A 260 51.05 -1.45 -5.62
CA SER A 260 52.45 -1.11 -5.83
C SER A 260 52.70 0.39 -5.89
N LEU A 261 51.86 1.13 -6.63
CA LEU A 261 51.92 2.61 -6.68
C LEU A 261 51.64 3.24 -5.33
N ALA A 262 50.65 2.73 -4.56
CA ALA A 262 50.32 3.19 -3.24
C ALA A 262 51.50 3.04 -2.25
N ALA A 263 52.20 1.92 -2.30
CA ALA A 263 53.38 1.68 -1.47
C ALA A 263 54.50 2.69 -1.72
N GLN A 264 54.62 3.16 -2.99
CA GLN A 264 55.66 4.15 -3.39
C GLN A 264 55.24 5.60 -3.01
N ALA A 265 53.97 5.92 -3.12
CA ALA A 265 53.46 7.27 -2.90
C ALA A 265 53.72 7.80 -1.48
N PHE A 266 53.56 6.95 -0.48
CA PHE A 266 53.68 7.35 0.92
C PHE A 266 55.13 7.47 1.42
N GLY A 267 56.12 6.89 0.74
CA GLY A 267 57.52 6.99 1.11
C GLY A 267 57.88 6.47 2.53
N SER A 268 56.88 6.15 3.33
CA SER A 268 57.06 5.55 4.67
C SER A 268 56.05 4.42 4.87
N PRO A 269 56.48 3.28 5.40
CA PRO A 269 55.60 2.15 5.71
C PRO A 269 54.58 2.46 6.81
N ASP A 270 54.85 3.50 7.65
CA ASP A 270 54.06 3.80 8.83
C ASP A 270 52.63 4.24 8.54
N LEU A 271 52.37 5.02 7.48
CA LEU A 271 51.06 5.51 7.13
C LEU A 271 50.19 4.32 6.57
N MET A 272 50.76 3.51 5.72
CA MET A 272 50.08 2.28 5.21
C MET A 272 49.75 1.32 6.34
N GLN A 273 50.63 1.16 7.30
CA GLN A 273 50.37 0.33 8.49
C GLN A 273 49.26 0.92 9.35
N SER A 274 49.19 2.22 9.49
CA SER A 274 48.11 2.91 10.25
C SER A 274 46.75 2.77 9.58
N LEU A 275 46.70 2.86 8.26
CA LEU A 275 45.48 2.62 7.47
C LEU A 275 45.03 1.15 7.54
N SER A 276 45.97 0.20 7.44
CA SER A 276 45.66 -1.23 7.59
C SER A 276 45.10 -1.55 8.98
N ARG A 277 45.68 -0.98 10.03
CA ARG A 277 45.15 -1.12 11.41
C ARG A 277 43.74 -0.52 11.54
N LEU A 278 43.50 0.62 10.90
CA LEU A 278 42.15 1.23 10.85
C LEU A 278 41.14 0.28 10.24
N ASP A 279 41.44 -0.29 9.07
CA ASP A 279 40.55 -1.25 8.38
C ASP A 279 40.32 -2.50 9.25
N ASP A 280 41.35 -3.06 9.91
CA ASP A 280 41.24 -4.22 10.80
C ASP A 280 40.38 -3.93 12.04
N ASN A 281 40.54 -2.75 12.65
CA ASN A 281 39.73 -2.31 13.78
C ASN A 281 38.28 -2.11 13.39
N LEU A 282 38.01 -1.43 12.28
CA LEU A 282 36.65 -1.21 11.77
C LEU A 282 35.95 -2.52 11.41
N ARG A 283 36.65 -3.44 10.73
CA ARG A 283 36.09 -4.76 10.39
C ARG A 283 35.76 -5.57 11.64
N SER A 284 36.59 -5.48 12.69
CA SER A 284 36.33 -6.16 13.96
C SER A 284 35.14 -5.57 14.72
N LEU A 285 34.93 -4.24 14.66
CA LEU A 285 33.88 -3.51 15.37
C LEU A 285 32.56 -3.45 14.61
N ARG A 286 32.60 -3.58 13.26
CA ARG A 286 31.43 -3.56 12.36
C ARG A 286 31.50 -4.74 11.37
N PRO A 287 31.37 -5.99 11.86
CA PRO A 287 31.42 -7.18 11.00
C PRO A 287 30.23 -7.32 10.07
N ASP A 288 29.12 -6.63 10.37
CA ASP A 288 27.87 -6.67 9.62
C ASP A 288 27.91 -5.85 8.31
N GLU A 289 28.96 -5.02 8.12
CA GLU A 289 29.18 -4.33 6.85
C GLU A 289 29.62 -5.30 5.75
N ASP A 290 29.25 -5.00 4.50
CA ASP A 290 29.68 -5.83 3.36
C ASP A 290 31.13 -5.55 2.94
N TRP A 291 32.07 -6.29 3.53
CA TRP A 291 33.51 -6.24 3.26
C TRP A 291 33.93 -7.05 2.03
N THR A 292 33.04 -7.89 1.47
CA THR A 292 33.42 -8.90 0.48
C THR A 292 32.79 -8.71 -0.89
N GLY A 293 31.78 -7.85 -1.00
CA GLY A 293 31.06 -7.57 -2.23
C GLY A 293 31.96 -7.09 -3.37
N SER A 294 31.48 -7.20 -4.58
CA SER A 294 32.09 -6.66 -5.80
C SER A 294 31.03 -6.32 -6.84
N ALA A 295 31.34 -5.38 -7.75
CA ALA A 295 30.50 -5.02 -8.88
C ALA A 295 31.31 -5.04 -10.18
N SER A 296 30.70 -5.45 -11.29
CA SER A 296 31.37 -5.48 -12.59
C SER A 296 31.06 -4.21 -13.37
N PHE A 297 32.02 -3.30 -13.46
CA PHE A 297 31.92 -2.05 -14.19
C PHE A 297 32.29 -2.24 -15.66
N SER A 298 31.52 -1.60 -16.57
CA SER A 298 31.72 -1.75 -18.02
C SER A 298 31.65 -0.43 -18.79
N GLY A 299 31.65 0.71 -18.09
CA GLY A 299 31.50 2.01 -18.68
C GLY A 299 32.78 2.62 -19.23
N ASP A 300 32.65 3.79 -19.84
CA ASP A 300 33.75 4.54 -20.46
C ASP A 300 34.28 5.70 -19.60
N GLN A 301 33.56 6.09 -18.54
CA GLN A 301 33.98 7.19 -17.67
C GLN A 301 34.94 6.69 -16.58
N PRO A 302 36.20 7.14 -16.61
CA PRO A 302 37.17 6.74 -15.61
C PRO A 302 36.87 7.46 -14.29
N ALA A 303 36.73 6.72 -13.20
CA ALA A 303 36.58 7.24 -11.83
C ALA A 303 37.88 7.13 -11.06
N GLY A 304 38.24 8.18 -10.31
CA GLY A 304 39.37 8.18 -9.35
C GLY A 304 39.02 7.31 -8.12
N LEU A 305 39.98 7.05 -7.24
CA LEU A 305 39.79 6.16 -6.08
C LEU A 305 38.72 6.67 -5.12
N GLY A 306 38.74 7.95 -4.80
CA GLY A 306 37.73 8.60 -3.94
C GLY A 306 36.35 8.55 -4.56
N GLU A 307 36.23 8.91 -5.85
CA GLU A 307 34.97 8.86 -6.60
C GLU A 307 34.44 7.42 -6.73
N ALA A 308 35.31 6.47 -7.08
CA ALA A 308 34.95 5.06 -7.17
C ALA A 308 34.46 4.49 -5.85
N THR A 309 35.05 4.91 -4.73
CA THR A 309 34.57 4.54 -3.38
C THR A 309 33.21 5.12 -3.10
N GLY A 310 32.94 6.38 -3.46
CA GLY A 310 31.62 7.00 -3.37
C GLY A 310 30.56 6.27 -4.20
N ILE A 311 30.91 5.89 -5.45
CA ILE A 311 30.02 5.07 -6.31
C ILE A 311 29.72 3.72 -5.65
N MET A 312 30.70 3.06 -5.04
CA MET A 312 30.49 1.78 -4.33
C MET A 312 29.60 1.93 -3.10
N GLN A 313 29.67 3.08 -2.43
CA GLN A 313 28.76 3.41 -1.32
C GLN A 313 27.33 3.63 -1.86
N ASP A 314 27.16 4.44 -2.90
CA ASP A 314 25.86 4.66 -3.55
C ASP A 314 25.24 3.35 -4.04
N LEU A 315 26.02 2.40 -4.58
CA LEU A 315 25.55 1.08 -4.98
C LEU A 315 25.04 0.28 -3.77
N SER A 316 25.74 0.34 -2.64
CA SER A 316 25.30 -0.30 -1.40
C SER A 316 23.98 0.27 -0.89
N ASP A 317 23.87 1.60 -0.87
CA ASP A 317 22.65 2.29 -0.44
C ASP A 317 21.47 1.98 -1.38
N LEU A 318 21.71 1.88 -2.70
CA LEU A 318 20.71 1.48 -3.67
C LEU A 318 20.27 0.01 -3.49
N ASP A 319 21.20 -0.89 -3.14
CA ASP A 319 20.88 -2.28 -2.83
C ASP A 319 20.03 -2.36 -1.53
N ALA A 320 20.41 -1.64 -0.48
CA ALA A 320 19.62 -1.52 0.76
C ALA A 320 18.22 -0.93 0.51
N LEU A 321 18.12 0.13 -0.29
CA LEU A 321 16.83 0.71 -0.69
C LEU A 321 15.99 -0.28 -1.49
N THR A 322 16.60 -1.08 -2.37
CA THR A 322 15.88 -2.12 -3.12
C THR A 322 15.25 -3.14 -2.18
N ASP A 323 15.98 -3.58 -1.15
CA ASP A 323 15.48 -4.52 -0.15
C ASP A 323 14.38 -3.91 0.71
N GLN A 324 14.54 -2.67 1.18
CA GLN A 324 13.53 -1.93 1.94
C GLN A 324 12.24 -1.71 1.13
N LEU A 325 12.35 -1.30 -0.14
CA LEU A 325 11.20 -1.07 -1.03
C LEU A 325 10.52 -2.40 -1.42
N SER A 326 11.23 -3.52 -1.46
CA SER A 326 10.64 -4.82 -1.77
C SER A 326 9.64 -5.29 -0.72
N GLN A 327 9.76 -4.84 0.53
CA GLN A 327 8.93 -5.23 1.67
C GLN A 327 8.77 -6.76 1.79
N SER A 328 9.83 -7.51 1.44
CA SER A 328 9.78 -8.98 1.30
C SER A 328 10.03 -9.73 2.61
N TYR A 329 10.51 -9.06 3.66
CA TYR A 329 10.81 -9.66 4.95
C TYR A 329 9.63 -9.59 5.94
N PRO A 330 9.51 -10.55 6.86
CA PRO A 330 8.45 -10.54 7.87
C PRO A 330 8.53 -9.32 8.77
N GLY A 331 7.44 -8.56 8.87
CA GLY A 331 7.36 -7.37 9.71
C GLY A 331 7.79 -6.07 9.03
N ALA A 332 8.13 -6.10 7.74
CA ALA A 332 8.46 -4.91 6.96
C ALA A 332 7.39 -3.81 7.09
N ARG A 333 7.84 -2.57 7.24
CA ARG A 333 7.00 -1.38 7.40
C ARG A 333 7.49 -0.27 6.46
N MET A 334 6.58 0.63 6.12
CA MET A 334 6.95 1.84 5.38
C MET A 334 7.91 2.74 6.16
N ASP A 335 7.94 2.63 7.50
CA ASP A 335 8.88 3.36 8.37
C ASP A 335 10.32 2.87 8.24
N ASP A 336 10.54 1.65 7.72
CA ASP A 336 11.88 1.06 7.53
C ASP A 336 12.60 1.65 6.29
N ILE A 337 11.89 2.40 5.43
CA ILE A 337 12.45 2.99 4.22
C ILE A 337 13.25 4.25 4.59
N ASP A 338 14.51 4.26 4.21
CA ASP A 338 15.40 5.42 4.35
C ASP A 338 15.03 6.49 3.31
N LEU A 339 14.24 7.47 3.74
CA LEU A 339 13.79 8.57 2.87
C LEU A 339 14.91 9.52 2.50
N ASP A 340 15.91 9.70 3.37
CA ASP A 340 17.02 10.62 3.14
C ASP A 340 17.96 10.03 2.07
N ALA A 341 18.26 8.73 2.15
CA ALA A 341 18.99 8.02 1.10
C ALA A 341 18.20 8.01 -0.23
N LEU A 342 16.89 7.81 -0.17
CA LEU A 342 16.03 7.84 -1.35
C LEU A 342 16.02 9.22 -2.01
N GLU A 343 15.94 10.31 -1.23
CA GLU A 343 16.00 11.68 -1.72
C GLU A 343 17.36 11.99 -2.35
N ARG A 344 18.44 11.63 -1.67
CA ARG A 344 19.82 11.87 -2.14
C ARG A 344 20.13 11.15 -3.46
N LEU A 345 19.71 9.90 -3.61
CA LEU A 345 20.06 9.04 -4.75
C LEU A 345 19.07 9.11 -5.91
N MET A 346 17.78 9.33 -5.62
CA MET A 346 16.68 9.27 -6.57
C MET A 346 15.95 10.60 -6.79
N GLY A 347 16.25 11.60 -5.94
CA GLY A 347 15.64 12.93 -5.99
C GLY A 347 14.35 13.06 -5.15
N GLU A 348 13.94 14.32 -4.96
CA GLU A 348 12.81 14.72 -4.11
C GLU A 348 11.49 14.04 -4.49
N ASP A 349 11.20 13.87 -5.79
CA ASP A 349 9.95 13.23 -6.26
C ASP A 349 9.79 11.78 -5.75
N ALA A 350 10.89 11.03 -5.66
CA ALA A 350 10.88 9.66 -5.15
C ALA A 350 10.62 9.64 -3.64
N ALA A 351 11.28 10.53 -2.89
CA ALA A 351 11.10 10.65 -1.45
C ALA A 351 9.68 11.12 -1.08
N VAL A 352 9.11 12.08 -1.82
CA VAL A 352 7.72 12.54 -1.66
C VAL A 352 6.74 11.38 -1.91
N SER A 353 6.97 10.58 -2.95
CA SER A 353 6.12 9.42 -3.25
C SER A 353 6.15 8.39 -2.11
N ALA A 354 7.34 8.03 -1.60
CA ALA A 354 7.48 7.09 -0.49
C ALA A 354 6.89 7.64 0.82
N ARG A 355 7.11 8.93 1.12
CA ARG A 355 6.52 9.63 2.28
C ARG A 355 5.00 9.61 2.23
N THR A 356 4.41 9.88 1.07
CA THR A 356 2.95 9.86 0.87
C THR A 356 2.37 8.46 1.08
N LEU A 357 3.06 7.40 0.64
CA LEU A 357 2.64 6.01 0.89
C LEU A 357 2.73 5.66 2.39
N ARG A 358 3.76 6.13 3.09
CA ARG A 358 3.91 5.96 4.54
C ARG A 358 2.79 6.67 5.31
N GLU A 359 2.49 7.92 4.97
CA GLU A 359 1.39 8.68 5.56
C GLU A 359 0.05 7.99 5.31
N LEU A 360 -0.18 7.44 4.12
CA LEU A 360 -1.38 6.68 3.80
C LEU A 360 -1.51 5.42 4.66
N GLU A 361 -0.43 4.66 4.83
CA GLU A 361 -0.43 3.47 5.70
C GLU A 361 -0.77 3.84 7.15
N GLN A 362 -0.16 4.90 7.68
CA GLN A 362 -0.44 5.40 9.03
C GLN A 362 -1.89 5.88 9.15
N GLU A 363 -2.38 6.68 8.21
CA GLU A 363 -3.74 7.19 8.22
C GLU A 363 -4.80 6.07 8.16
N LEU A 364 -4.58 5.04 7.34
CA LEU A 364 -5.46 3.86 7.29
C LEU A 364 -5.52 3.11 8.62
N ARG A 365 -4.43 3.10 9.38
CA ARG A 365 -4.37 2.51 10.72
C ARG A 365 -5.03 3.42 11.78
N ASP A 366 -4.68 4.71 11.80
CA ASP A 366 -5.10 5.67 12.82
C ASP A 366 -6.57 6.04 12.71
N THR A 367 -7.11 6.11 11.49
CA THR A 367 -8.56 6.33 11.26
C THR A 367 -9.43 5.15 11.69
N GLY A 368 -8.82 4.05 12.13
CA GLY A 368 -9.53 2.85 12.54
C GLY A 368 -10.29 2.19 11.40
N MET A 369 -9.79 2.27 10.16
CA MET A 369 -10.36 1.55 9.02
C MET A 369 -9.93 0.09 8.99
N LEU A 370 -8.76 -0.20 9.54
CA LEU A 370 -8.22 -1.53 9.74
C LEU A 370 -8.06 -1.80 11.23
N GLN A 371 -8.38 -3.01 11.66
CA GLN A 371 -8.15 -3.48 13.03
C GLN A 371 -7.48 -4.85 13.01
N ARG A 372 -6.65 -5.10 14.03
CA ARG A 372 -6.04 -6.42 14.21
C ARG A 372 -7.02 -7.29 15.01
N ALA A 373 -7.43 -8.42 14.44
CA ALA A 373 -8.27 -9.39 15.10
C ALA A 373 -7.48 -10.19 16.14
N SER A 374 -8.16 -10.97 16.98
CA SER A 374 -7.54 -11.81 18.02
C SER A 374 -6.60 -12.89 17.45
N ASP A 375 -6.77 -13.24 16.18
CA ASP A 375 -5.89 -14.15 15.43
C ASP A 375 -4.64 -13.48 14.84
N GLY A 376 -4.45 -12.17 15.09
CA GLY A 376 -3.34 -11.36 14.60
C GLY A 376 -3.52 -10.82 13.18
N GLN A 377 -4.58 -11.23 12.46
CA GLN A 377 -4.83 -10.75 11.09
C GLN A 377 -5.46 -9.36 11.08
N LEU A 378 -5.11 -8.54 10.09
CA LEU A 378 -5.78 -7.28 9.82
C LEU A 378 -7.12 -7.54 9.12
N ARG A 379 -8.19 -6.91 9.65
CA ARG A 379 -9.54 -6.95 9.08
C ARG A 379 -10.09 -5.54 8.89
N LEU A 380 -10.99 -5.39 7.91
CA LEU A 380 -11.74 -4.15 7.75
C LEU A 380 -12.68 -3.96 8.95
N THR A 381 -12.67 -2.77 9.53
CA THR A 381 -13.56 -2.45 10.65
C THR A 381 -15.01 -2.23 10.18
N PRO A 382 -16.00 -2.31 11.08
CA PRO A 382 -17.38 -1.93 10.75
C PRO A 382 -17.51 -0.51 10.19
N ARG A 383 -16.59 0.38 10.52
CA ARG A 383 -16.53 1.75 9.95
C ARG A 383 -16.12 1.72 8.48
N ALA A 384 -15.06 0.98 8.15
CA ALA A 384 -14.62 0.78 6.76
C ALA A 384 -15.72 0.10 5.93
N MET A 385 -16.36 -0.94 6.48
CA MET A 385 -17.46 -1.66 5.83
C MET A 385 -18.64 -0.75 5.52
N ARG A 386 -19.03 0.14 6.45
CA ARG A 386 -20.09 1.13 6.20
C ARG A 386 -19.70 2.13 5.11
N GLN A 387 -18.44 2.52 5.04
CA GLN A 387 -17.96 3.46 4.03
C GLN A 387 -17.95 2.81 2.63
N LEU A 388 -17.48 1.58 2.52
CA LEU A 388 -17.54 0.78 1.29
C LEU A 388 -18.98 0.53 0.86
N GLY A 389 -19.87 0.13 1.79
CA GLY A 389 -21.28 -0.06 1.50
C GLY A 389 -21.96 1.21 0.99
N ARG A 390 -21.58 2.38 1.52
CA ARG A 390 -22.07 3.68 1.06
C ARG A 390 -21.59 4.00 -0.36
N ALA A 391 -20.33 3.71 -0.68
CA ALA A 391 -19.76 3.88 -2.03
C ALA A 391 -20.47 2.96 -3.05
N LEU A 392 -20.67 1.69 -2.69
CA LEU A 392 -21.37 0.71 -3.53
C LEU A 392 -22.82 1.09 -3.80
N LEU A 393 -23.57 1.57 -2.77
CA LEU A 393 -24.94 2.06 -2.97
C LEU A 393 -24.98 3.29 -3.87
N ARG A 394 -23.99 4.18 -3.78
CA ARG A 394 -23.90 5.36 -4.66
C ARG A 394 -23.65 4.95 -6.11
N ASP A 395 -22.78 3.96 -6.34
CA ASP A 395 -22.55 3.38 -7.67
C ASP A 395 -23.83 2.74 -8.25
N ILE A 396 -24.57 1.98 -7.44
CA ILE A 396 -25.87 1.41 -7.83
C ILE A 396 -26.86 2.51 -8.21
N ALA A 397 -26.94 3.60 -7.43
CA ALA A 397 -27.85 4.72 -7.69
C ALA A 397 -27.49 5.50 -8.95
N THR A 398 -26.19 5.74 -9.21
CA THR A 398 -25.76 6.46 -10.43
C THR A 398 -26.10 5.70 -11.70
N ARG A 399 -26.09 4.37 -11.68
CA ARG A 399 -26.53 3.52 -12.79
C ARG A 399 -28.04 3.56 -13.01
N GLN A 400 -28.84 3.96 -12.01
CA GLN A 400 -30.30 4.11 -12.10
C GLN A 400 -30.77 5.40 -12.77
N SER A 401 -29.99 6.49 -12.71
CA SER A 401 -30.43 7.82 -13.16
C SER A 401 -30.75 7.97 -14.65
N GLY A 402 -30.72 6.88 -15.42
CA GLY A 402 -31.05 6.84 -16.85
C GLY A 402 -32.52 6.57 -17.23
N ARG A 403 -33.42 6.28 -16.28
CA ARG A 403 -34.85 5.99 -16.57
C ARG A 403 -35.76 6.63 -15.52
N THR A 404 -36.43 7.71 -15.90
CA THR A 404 -37.43 8.43 -15.10
C THR A 404 -38.82 7.88 -15.28
N GLY A 405 -39.55 7.63 -14.15
CA GLY A 405 -40.98 7.38 -14.13
C GLY A 405 -41.53 7.59 -12.72
N ARG A 406 -42.27 8.66 -12.52
CA ARG A 406 -42.80 9.16 -11.24
C ARG A 406 -44.23 8.69 -11.00
N ARG A 407 -44.56 8.14 -9.80
CA ARG A 407 -45.92 8.21 -9.22
C ARG A 407 -45.90 7.91 -7.72
N GLU A 408 -46.46 8.84 -6.94
CA GLU A 408 -46.69 8.67 -5.49
C GLU A 408 -48.12 8.13 -5.23
N THR A 409 -48.25 7.21 -4.26
CA THR A 409 -49.54 6.85 -3.67
C THR A 409 -49.36 6.60 -2.17
N ARG A 410 -50.21 7.30 -1.36
CA ARG A 410 -50.32 7.13 0.10
C ARG A 410 -51.33 6.05 0.42
N ASN A 411 -51.02 5.11 1.27
CA ASN A 411 -51.98 4.15 1.83
C ASN A 411 -51.98 4.16 3.37
N VAL A 412 -53.17 4.12 3.92
CA VAL A 412 -53.48 4.19 5.35
C VAL A 412 -53.74 2.77 5.89
N GLY A 413 -53.17 2.42 7.06
CA GLY A 413 -53.38 1.10 7.68
C GLY A 413 -53.15 1.10 9.21
N ALA A 414 -53.78 0.14 9.93
CA ALA A 414 -53.83 0.06 11.37
C ALA A 414 -52.48 -0.32 12.04
N ALA A 415 -52.08 0.41 13.08
CA ALA A 415 -50.93 0.24 13.98
C ALA A 415 -49.54 0.67 13.42
N GLY A 416 -49.26 1.97 13.38
CA GLY A 416 -47.98 2.61 13.09
C GLY A 416 -47.77 3.93 13.83
N ASP A 417 -46.75 4.68 13.44
CA ASP A 417 -46.54 6.04 13.96
C ASP A 417 -47.66 6.96 13.53
N ARG A 418 -48.10 7.87 14.44
CA ARG A 418 -49.17 8.85 14.19
C ARG A 418 -48.70 9.84 13.11
N THR A 419 -49.47 9.96 12.00
CA THR A 419 -49.18 10.94 10.95
C THR A 419 -49.51 12.37 11.35
N GLY A 420 -50.27 12.53 12.43
CA GLY A 420 -50.81 13.82 12.88
C GLY A 420 -52.08 14.22 12.14
N SER A 421 -52.53 13.47 11.14
CA SER A 421 -53.84 13.59 10.49
C SER A 421 -54.85 12.65 11.17
N THR A 422 -56.15 13.02 11.01
CA THR A 422 -57.27 12.22 11.53
C THR A 422 -58.31 12.07 10.43
N ARG A 423 -59.09 11.00 10.49
CA ARG A 423 -60.25 10.76 9.60
C ARG A 423 -61.48 10.32 10.39
N GLU A 424 -62.64 10.46 9.78
CA GLU A 424 -63.89 9.95 10.36
C GLU A 424 -63.79 8.44 10.57
N TRP A 425 -64.30 8.00 11.72
CA TRP A 425 -64.36 6.58 12.06
C TRP A 425 -65.37 5.84 11.16
N ALA A 426 -64.96 4.70 10.63
CA ALA A 426 -65.80 3.79 9.88
C ALA A 426 -65.91 2.44 10.62
N PHE A 427 -67.05 1.76 10.48
CA PHE A 427 -67.26 0.47 11.13
C PHE A 427 -66.20 -0.56 10.73
N GLY A 428 -65.44 -1.06 11.74
CA GLY A 428 -64.34 -1.99 11.53
C GLY A 428 -62.96 -1.38 11.73
N ASP A 429 -62.86 -0.06 11.94
CA ASP A 429 -61.57 0.62 12.26
C ASP A 429 -61.05 0.17 13.64
N THR A 430 -59.75 -0.14 13.69
CA THR A 430 -59.04 -0.59 14.90
C THR A 430 -58.08 0.49 15.43
N GLU A 431 -57.97 1.60 14.75
CA GLU A 431 -57.11 2.74 15.11
C GLU A 431 -57.61 3.44 16.38
N PRO A 432 -56.72 4.03 17.17
CA PRO A 432 -57.11 4.78 18.37
C PRO A 432 -57.89 6.04 18.03
N TRP A 433 -58.88 6.34 18.83
CA TRP A 433 -59.67 7.58 18.66
C TRP A 433 -58.83 8.83 18.98
N ASP A 434 -58.96 9.86 18.18
CA ASP A 434 -58.53 11.20 18.54
C ASP A 434 -59.57 11.87 19.44
N ILE A 435 -59.42 11.71 20.78
CA ILE A 435 -60.36 12.21 21.77
C ILE A 435 -60.56 13.70 21.67
N PRO A 436 -59.49 14.56 21.54
CA PRO A 436 -59.68 15.99 21.42
C PRO A 436 -60.53 16.41 20.21
N ARG A 437 -60.29 15.82 19.04
CA ARG A 437 -61.08 16.12 17.84
C ARG A 437 -62.51 15.56 17.92
N THR A 438 -62.67 14.32 18.40
CA THR A 438 -64.00 13.74 18.65
C THR A 438 -64.85 14.62 19.54
N VAL A 439 -64.30 15.09 20.66
CA VAL A 439 -65.02 16.02 21.56
C VAL A 439 -65.30 17.36 20.86
N SER A 440 -64.37 17.90 20.13
CA SER A 440 -64.56 19.15 19.38
C SER A 440 -65.70 19.07 18.34
N ASN A 441 -65.74 17.94 17.61
CA ASN A 441 -66.81 17.67 16.63
C ASN A 441 -68.18 17.55 17.34
N ALA A 442 -68.25 16.88 18.47
CA ALA A 442 -69.47 16.73 19.25
C ALA A 442 -69.98 18.11 19.78
N VAL A 443 -69.04 18.95 20.26
CA VAL A 443 -69.36 20.35 20.68
C VAL A 443 -69.89 21.13 19.50
N LEU A 444 -69.21 21.12 18.36
CA LEU A 444 -69.61 21.82 17.13
C LEU A 444 -71.01 21.35 16.67
N ARG A 445 -71.23 20.04 16.61
CA ARG A 445 -72.55 19.46 16.25
C ARG A 445 -73.62 19.94 17.22
N THR A 446 -73.40 19.87 18.54
CA THR A 446 -74.36 20.31 19.57
C THR A 446 -74.75 21.77 19.39
N VAL A 447 -73.80 22.63 19.13
CA VAL A 447 -74.05 24.08 18.86
C VAL A 447 -74.80 24.31 17.54
N LEU A 448 -74.43 23.58 16.48
CA LEU A 448 -75.14 23.68 15.19
C LEU A 448 -76.57 23.20 15.23
N ASP A 449 -76.85 22.18 16.09
CA ASP A 449 -78.20 21.67 16.35
C ASP A 449 -79.00 22.55 17.31
N GLY A 450 -78.48 23.72 17.71
CA GLY A 450 -79.13 24.67 18.56
C GLY A 450 -79.17 24.35 20.08
N GLY A 451 -78.28 23.38 20.50
CA GLY A 451 -78.09 23.00 21.89
C GLY A 451 -77.05 23.86 22.62
N ASP A 452 -77.11 23.86 23.97
CA ASP A 452 -76.13 24.53 24.80
C ASP A 452 -75.04 23.54 25.19
N ALA A 453 -73.83 23.72 24.63
CA ALA A 453 -72.70 22.89 24.93
C ALA A 453 -72.19 22.96 26.37
N ALA A 454 -72.57 24.05 27.13
CA ALA A 454 -72.23 24.17 28.55
C ALA A 454 -73.14 23.31 29.45
N ALA A 455 -74.33 22.92 28.94
CA ALA A 455 -75.23 21.99 29.64
C ALA A 455 -74.84 20.51 29.51
N GLY A 456 -73.85 20.21 28.66
CA GLY A 456 -73.30 18.85 28.43
C GLY A 456 -73.37 18.44 26.96
N VAL A 457 -72.37 17.72 26.52
CA VAL A 457 -72.25 17.23 25.12
C VAL A 457 -72.44 15.71 25.12
N ARG A 458 -73.29 15.23 24.22
CA ARG A 458 -73.42 13.78 23.94
C ARG A 458 -72.67 13.42 22.68
N LEU A 459 -71.80 12.36 22.77
CA LEU A 459 -71.07 11.84 21.65
C LEU A 459 -72.01 11.04 20.72
N ASP A 460 -71.90 11.26 19.43
CA ASP A 460 -72.48 10.42 18.38
C ASP A 460 -71.37 9.74 17.59
N THR A 461 -71.68 8.61 16.96
CA THR A 461 -70.74 7.90 16.12
C THR A 461 -70.14 8.73 14.97
N ARG A 462 -70.86 9.75 14.51
CA ARG A 462 -70.44 10.73 13.50
C ARG A 462 -69.38 11.74 13.98
N ASP A 463 -69.24 11.87 15.29
CA ASP A 463 -68.25 12.76 15.90
C ASP A 463 -66.88 12.10 16.03
N VAL A 464 -66.86 10.78 15.94
CA VAL A 464 -65.67 9.99 16.24
C VAL A 464 -64.65 10.11 15.10
N GLU A 465 -63.47 10.63 15.45
CA GLU A 465 -62.31 10.62 14.60
C GLU A 465 -61.25 9.63 15.11
N VAL A 466 -60.62 8.95 14.16
CA VAL A 466 -59.49 8.05 14.43
C VAL A 466 -58.20 8.66 13.91
N VAL A 467 -57.14 8.39 14.66
CA VAL A 467 -55.80 8.85 14.27
C VAL A 467 -55.34 8.05 13.09
N GLU A 468 -54.95 8.75 12.00
CA GLU A 468 -54.32 8.09 10.88
C GLU A 468 -52.91 7.64 11.30
N THR A 469 -52.60 6.34 11.10
CA THR A 469 -51.31 5.74 11.39
C THR A 469 -50.67 5.28 10.09
N GLU A 470 -49.38 5.52 9.94
CA GLU A 470 -48.59 4.91 8.87
C GLU A 470 -48.19 3.51 9.28
N GLN A 471 -48.53 2.51 8.47
CA GLN A 471 -48.07 1.15 8.70
C GLN A 471 -46.61 1.03 8.25
N ARG A 472 -45.70 0.99 9.19
CA ARG A 472 -44.32 0.57 8.93
C ARG A 472 -44.30 -0.95 8.82
N THR A 473 -44.36 -1.47 7.61
CA THR A 473 -44.12 -2.90 7.35
C THR A 473 -42.66 -3.21 7.67
N GLN A 474 -42.45 -4.07 8.66
CA GLN A 474 -41.12 -4.63 8.93
C GLN A 474 -40.92 -5.85 8.01
N ALA A 475 -39.73 -6.00 7.45
CA ALA A 475 -39.37 -7.15 6.67
C ALA A 475 -38.35 -8.03 7.41
N ALA A 476 -38.55 -9.33 7.34
CA ALA A 476 -37.57 -10.34 7.73
C ALA A 476 -36.91 -10.85 6.44
N VAL A 477 -35.67 -10.43 6.18
CA VAL A 477 -34.95 -10.72 4.93
C VAL A 477 -33.97 -11.85 5.18
N ALA A 478 -34.03 -12.90 4.39
CA ALA A 478 -32.98 -13.93 4.31
C ALA A 478 -32.31 -13.83 2.95
N LEU A 479 -31.02 -13.45 2.94
CA LEU A 479 -30.20 -13.48 1.74
C LEU A 479 -29.34 -14.74 1.75
N LEU A 480 -29.67 -15.69 0.87
CA LEU A 480 -28.90 -16.91 0.66
C LEU A 480 -27.88 -16.66 -0.44
N VAL A 481 -26.63 -16.87 -0.13
CA VAL A 481 -25.53 -16.68 -1.08
C VAL A 481 -24.80 -18.00 -1.30
N ASP A 482 -24.70 -18.40 -2.55
CA ASP A 482 -23.95 -19.58 -2.94
C ASP A 482 -22.46 -19.28 -2.83
N THR A 483 -21.76 -20.09 -2.04
CA THR A 483 -20.32 -20.00 -1.82
C THR A 483 -19.58 -21.22 -2.36
N SER A 484 -20.24 -21.97 -3.25
CA SER A 484 -19.67 -23.14 -3.90
C SER A 484 -18.53 -22.76 -4.86
N PHE A 485 -17.72 -23.75 -5.19
CA PHE A 485 -16.54 -23.61 -6.02
C PHE A 485 -16.79 -22.94 -7.39
N SER A 486 -17.95 -23.18 -8.02
CA SER A 486 -18.32 -22.57 -9.30
C SER A 486 -18.40 -21.05 -9.23
N MET A 487 -18.91 -20.51 -8.13
CA MET A 487 -18.97 -19.06 -7.90
C MET A 487 -17.60 -18.39 -7.92
N ALA A 488 -16.58 -19.09 -7.44
CA ALA A 488 -15.20 -18.60 -7.42
C ALA A 488 -14.55 -18.62 -8.81
N LEU A 489 -14.75 -19.71 -9.57
CA LEU A 489 -14.13 -19.91 -10.89
C LEU A 489 -14.55 -18.86 -11.91
N ASP A 490 -15.84 -18.50 -11.94
CA ASP A 490 -16.42 -17.65 -12.97
C ASP A 490 -16.45 -16.16 -12.59
N GLY A 491 -15.69 -15.74 -11.58
CA GLY A 491 -15.60 -14.35 -11.14
C GLY A 491 -16.87 -13.79 -10.50
N ARG A 492 -17.84 -14.66 -10.12
CA ARG A 492 -19.13 -14.28 -9.53
C ARG A 492 -19.04 -13.94 -8.05
N TRP A 493 -17.94 -14.31 -7.42
CA TRP A 493 -17.68 -14.14 -5.98
C TRP A 493 -17.67 -12.67 -5.53
N VAL A 494 -16.94 -11.81 -6.22
CA VAL A 494 -16.81 -10.38 -5.89
C VAL A 494 -18.12 -9.63 -6.05
N PRO A 495 -18.84 -9.73 -7.17
CA PRO A 495 -20.17 -9.13 -7.35
C PRO A 495 -21.17 -9.54 -6.28
N MET A 496 -21.17 -10.81 -5.87
CA MET A 496 -22.04 -11.33 -4.82
C MET A 496 -21.72 -10.69 -3.46
N LYS A 497 -20.45 -10.64 -3.05
CA LYS A 497 -20.02 -9.97 -1.79
C LYS A 497 -20.39 -8.48 -1.78
N ARG A 498 -20.14 -7.78 -2.88
CA ARG A 498 -20.50 -6.34 -3.05
C ARG A 498 -22.01 -6.14 -2.89
N THR A 499 -22.80 -7.03 -3.45
CA THR A 499 -24.26 -7.03 -3.35
C THR A 499 -24.74 -7.22 -1.92
N ALA A 500 -24.21 -8.22 -1.20
CA ALA A 500 -24.55 -8.47 0.19
C ALA A 500 -24.18 -7.27 1.09
N LEU A 501 -23.01 -6.64 0.86
CA LEU A 501 -22.59 -5.46 1.60
C LEU A 501 -23.49 -4.24 1.32
N ALA A 502 -23.87 -4.01 0.07
CA ALA A 502 -24.78 -2.93 -0.33
C ALA A 502 -26.15 -3.10 0.31
N LEU A 503 -26.74 -4.32 0.25
CA LEU A 503 -28.02 -4.63 0.87
C LEU A 503 -27.96 -4.49 2.39
N HIS A 504 -26.92 -5.02 3.04
CA HIS A 504 -26.71 -4.87 4.48
C HIS A 504 -26.62 -3.40 4.88
N HIS A 505 -25.86 -2.59 4.14
CA HIS A 505 -25.77 -1.16 4.43
C HIS A 505 -27.10 -0.43 4.24
N LEU A 506 -27.85 -0.76 3.18
CA LEU A 506 -29.18 -0.19 2.94
C LEU A 506 -30.14 -0.48 4.10
N ILE A 507 -30.24 -1.74 4.50
CA ILE A 507 -31.13 -2.16 5.58
C ILE A 507 -30.72 -1.53 6.92
N SER A 508 -29.43 -1.59 7.27
CA SER A 508 -28.92 -1.07 8.55
C SER A 508 -29.05 0.47 8.69
N THR A 509 -29.09 1.22 7.57
CA THR A 509 -29.14 2.67 7.60
C THR A 509 -30.54 3.24 7.36
N ARG A 510 -31.26 2.70 6.38
CA ARG A 510 -32.58 3.21 5.94
C ARG A 510 -33.78 2.47 6.52
N PHE A 511 -33.63 1.15 6.70
CA PHE A 511 -34.72 0.27 7.12
C PHE A 511 -34.40 -0.43 8.45
N ARG A 512 -34.08 0.35 9.47
CA ARG A 512 -33.62 -0.14 10.78
C ARG A 512 -34.61 -1.08 11.51
N GLY A 513 -35.86 -1.08 11.09
CA GLY A 513 -36.89 -2.00 11.61
C GLY A 513 -36.87 -3.37 10.92
N ASP A 514 -36.19 -3.51 9.79
CA ASP A 514 -36.10 -4.75 9.07
C ASP A 514 -34.93 -5.60 9.63
N SER A 515 -35.10 -6.92 9.60
CA SER A 515 -34.07 -7.87 10.04
C SER A 515 -33.46 -8.58 8.84
N LEU A 516 -32.16 -8.45 8.65
CA LEU A 516 -31.42 -9.16 7.60
C LEU A 516 -30.61 -10.30 8.21
N GLN A 517 -30.76 -11.50 7.64
CA GLN A 517 -29.92 -12.64 7.90
C GLN A 517 -29.18 -13.06 6.63
N LEU A 518 -27.84 -13.08 6.68
CA LEU A 518 -26.99 -13.60 5.61
C LEU A 518 -26.76 -15.09 5.86
N ILE A 519 -26.97 -15.91 4.84
CA ILE A 519 -26.78 -17.36 4.89
C ILE A 519 -25.90 -17.77 3.74
N ALA A 520 -24.66 -18.14 4.05
CA ALA A 520 -23.75 -18.74 3.07
C ALA A 520 -24.05 -20.24 2.95
N PHE A 521 -24.08 -20.75 1.74
CA PHE A 521 -24.27 -22.18 1.50
C PHE A 521 -23.34 -22.71 0.42
N ALA A 522 -22.67 -23.80 0.74
CA ALA A 522 -21.89 -24.65 -0.14
C ALA A 522 -22.27 -26.12 0.16
N ARG A 523 -21.37 -26.93 0.65
CA ARG A 523 -21.68 -28.26 1.15
C ARG A 523 -22.57 -28.24 2.40
N HIS A 524 -22.34 -27.26 3.29
CA HIS A 524 -23.17 -26.90 4.43
C HIS A 524 -23.71 -25.48 4.24
N ALA A 525 -24.74 -25.12 4.98
CA ALA A 525 -25.15 -23.73 5.10
C ALA A 525 -24.89 -23.23 6.51
N GLU A 526 -24.48 -21.99 6.63
CA GLU A 526 -24.18 -21.30 7.88
C GLU A 526 -24.73 -19.87 7.87
N VAL A 527 -25.11 -19.40 9.05
CA VAL A 527 -25.43 -17.97 9.22
C VAL A 527 -24.13 -17.25 9.47
N ILE A 528 -23.87 -16.25 8.68
CA ILE A 528 -22.64 -15.46 8.75
C ILE A 528 -22.93 -13.97 8.88
N ASP A 529 -22.03 -13.25 9.52
CA ASP A 529 -22.04 -11.81 9.55
C ASP A 529 -21.41 -11.23 8.29
N ILE A 530 -21.71 -9.96 7.99
CA ILE A 530 -21.16 -9.29 6.79
C ILE A 530 -19.64 -9.22 6.80
N GLU A 531 -19.04 -9.09 7.99
CA GLU A 531 -17.58 -9.08 8.18
C GLU A 531 -16.98 -10.44 7.84
N GLN A 532 -17.64 -11.52 8.28
CA GLN A 532 -17.23 -12.90 7.95
C GLN A 532 -17.37 -13.16 6.46
N LEU A 533 -18.48 -12.72 5.81
CA LEU A 533 -18.64 -12.88 4.36
C LEU A 533 -17.57 -12.15 3.58
N THR A 534 -17.23 -10.91 3.96
CA THR A 534 -16.20 -10.12 3.25
C THR A 534 -14.80 -10.67 3.44
N ALA A 535 -14.49 -11.22 4.62
CA ALA A 535 -13.21 -11.84 4.94
C ALA A 535 -13.09 -13.29 4.42
N LYS A 536 -14.23 -13.94 4.06
CA LYS A 536 -14.24 -15.34 3.61
C LYS A 536 -13.58 -15.44 2.25
N ASP A 537 -12.56 -16.30 2.14
CA ASP A 537 -11.96 -16.67 0.87
C ASP A 537 -12.92 -17.57 0.07
N ALA A 538 -12.71 -17.64 -1.25
CA ALA A 538 -13.39 -18.60 -2.09
C ALA A 538 -12.99 -20.02 -1.65
N GLU A 539 -13.90 -20.73 -1.00
CA GLU A 539 -13.64 -22.08 -0.56
C GLU A 539 -13.75 -23.08 -1.72
N TRP A 540 -12.84 -24.04 -1.75
CA TRP A 540 -12.83 -25.14 -2.71
C TRP A 540 -13.85 -26.23 -2.34
N ASP A 541 -14.89 -25.88 -1.57
CA ASP A 541 -15.87 -26.84 -1.11
C ASP A 541 -16.87 -27.17 -2.24
N LYS A 542 -16.97 -28.46 -2.56
CA LYS A 542 -17.83 -28.95 -3.63
C LYS A 542 -19.21 -29.25 -3.06
N GLY A 543 -20.23 -28.63 -3.63
CA GLY A 543 -21.63 -28.91 -3.33
C GLY A 543 -22.44 -27.66 -3.09
N THR A 544 -23.72 -27.70 -3.53
CA THR A 544 -24.69 -26.62 -3.41
C THR A 544 -25.86 -27.15 -2.56
N ASN A 545 -25.81 -26.87 -1.24
CA ASN A 545 -26.81 -27.35 -0.27
C ASN A 545 -27.89 -26.28 0.00
N LEU A 546 -28.67 -25.99 -1.01
CA LEU A 546 -29.79 -25.05 -0.91
C LEU A 546 -30.83 -25.48 0.13
N GLN A 547 -31.05 -26.79 0.31
CA GLN A 547 -31.96 -27.34 1.30
C GLN A 547 -31.60 -26.88 2.72
N HIS A 548 -30.32 -26.92 3.10
CA HIS A 548 -29.87 -26.46 4.41
C HIS A 548 -30.00 -24.94 4.56
N GLY A 549 -29.70 -24.17 3.48
CA GLY A 549 -29.92 -22.73 3.47
C GLY A 549 -31.39 -22.35 3.74
N LEU A 550 -32.34 -23.07 3.10
CA LEU A 550 -33.77 -22.87 3.28
C LEU A 550 -34.22 -23.19 4.73
N LEU A 551 -33.65 -24.21 5.36
CA LEU A 551 -33.94 -24.53 6.79
C LEU A 551 -33.49 -23.37 7.71
N LEU A 552 -32.36 -22.74 7.44
CA LEU A 552 -31.88 -21.59 8.22
C LEU A 552 -32.78 -20.37 7.99
N ALA A 553 -33.20 -20.11 6.74
CA ALA A 553 -34.13 -19.04 6.42
C ALA A 553 -35.49 -19.23 7.13
N GLN A 554 -36.04 -20.47 7.18
CA GLN A 554 -37.26 -20.74 7.91
C GLN A 554 -37.14 -20.44 9.42
N ARG A 555 -35.97 -20.73 10.04
CA ARG A 555 -35.72 -20.38 11.43
C ARG A 555 -35.73 -18.87 11.62
N HIS A 556 -35.17 -18.10 10.70
CA HIS A 556 -35.20 -16.65 10.73
C HIS A 556 -36.62 -16.10 10.67
N PHE A 557 -37.40 -16.53 9.68
CA PHE A 557 -38.79 -16.10 9.54
C PHE A 557 -39.67 -16.44 10.73
N ARG A 558 -39.53 -17.63 11.34
CA ARG A 558 -40.23 -18.00 12.55
C ARG A 558 -39.85 -17.18 13.79
N ARG A 559 -38.66 -16.58 13.81
CA ARG A 559 -38.24 -15.64 14.88
C ARG A 559 -38.86 -14.26 14.73
N HIS A 560 -39.31 -13.92 13.51
CA HIS A 560 -39.91 -12.63 13.17
C HIS A 560 -41.35 -12.83 12.61
N PRO A 561 -42.29 -13.36 13.38
CA PRO A 561 -43.59 -13.78 12.85
C PRO A 561 -44.48 -12.62 12.38
N THR A 562 -44.22 -11.40 12.85
CA THR A 562 -44.94 -10.16 12.49
C THR A 562 -44.36 -9.43 11.30
N ALA A 563 -43.13 -9.79 10.90
CA ALA A 563 -42.44 -9.17 9.77
C ALA A 563 -42.77 -9.90 8.46
N GLN A 564 -42.79 -9.17 7.36
CA GLN A 564 -42.98 -9.77 6.03
C GLN A 564 -41.73 -10.58 5.65
N PRO A 565 -41.85 -11.90 5.43
CA PRO A 565 -40.69 -12.69 5.07
C PRO A 565 -40.31 -12.46 3.59
N VAL A 566 -39.03 -12.18 3.35
CA VAL A 566 -38.42 -11.96 2.05
C VAL A 566 -37.23 -12.90 1.89
N LEU A 567 -37.28 -13.75 0.85
CA LEU A 567 -36.21 -14.69 0.54
C LEU A 567 -35.54 -14.31 -0.77
N LEU A 568 -34.25 -14.01 -0.71
CA LEU A 568 -33.40 -13.69 -1.86
C LEU A 568 -32.34 -14.78 -1.99
N ILE A 569 -32.24 -15.44 -3.13
CA ILE A 569 -31.32 -16.55 -3.36
C ILE A 569 -30.42 -16.21 -4.53
N VAL A 570 -29.12 -16.17 -4.30
CA VAL A 570 -28.08 -15.94 -5.33
C VAL A 570 -27.34 -17.26 -5.53
N THR A 571 -27.45 -17.84 -6.72
CA THR A 571 -26.84 -19.14 -7.04
C THR A 571 -26.48 -19.23 -8.52
N ASP A 572 -25.47 -20.03 -8.84
CA ASP A 572 -25.03 -20.38 -10.19
C ASP A 572 -25.16 -21.87 -10.49
N GLY A 573 -25.74 -22.66 -9.55
CA GLY A 573 -25.79 -24.10 -9.65
C GLY A 573 -27.13 -24.73 -9.22
N GLU A 574 -27.31 -25.96 -9.67
CA GLU A 574 -28.37 -26.84 -9.19
C GLU A 574 -27.99 -27.42 -7.80
N PRO A 575 -28.99 -27.75 -6.94
CA PRO A 575 -28.69 -28.34 -5.64
C PRO A 575 -28.11 -29.74 -5.79
N THR A 576 -26.83 -29.88 -5.39
CA THR A 576 -26.07 -31.15 -5.45
C THR A 576 -25.86 -31.78 -4.08
N ALA A 577 -26.26 -31.09 -2.99
CA ALA A 577 -26.09 -31.59 -1.63
C ALA A 577 -27.37 -31.38 -0.79
N HIS A 578 -27.58 -32.23 0.23
CA HIS A 578 -28.65 -32.10 1.22
C HIS A 578 -28.24 -32.71 2.57
N LEU A 579 -28.88 -32.26 3.66
CA LEU A 579 -28.74 -32.85 4.97
C LEU A 579 -29.54 -34.15 5.08
N ARG A 580 -28.90 -35.18 5.62
CA ARG A 580 -29.61 -36.43 6.04
C ARG A 580 -30.19 -36.27 7.45
N PRO A 581 -31.11 -37.16 7.87
CA PRO A 581 -31.71 -37.13 9.21
C PRO A 581 -30.67 -37.25 10.33
N ASP A 582 -29.53 -37.88 10.08
CA ASP A 582 -28.43 -38.06 11.04
C ASP A 582 -27.50 -36.81 11.14
N GLY A 583 -27.82 -35.76 10.38
CA GLY A 583 -27.00 -34.53 10.32
C GLY A 583 -25.82 -34.60 9.38
N SER A 584 -25.56 -35.76 8.76
CA SER A 584 -24.52 -35.86 7.71
C SER A 584 -24.97 -35.21 6.40
N VAL A 585 -24.02 -34.78 5.55
CA VAL A 585 -24.34 -34.24 4.23
C VAL A 585 -24.17 -35.30 3.16
N PHE A 586 -25.21 -35.46 2.35
CA PHE A 586 -25.13 -36.17 1.08
C PHE A 586 -24.65 -35.20 -0.01
N PHE A 587 -23.76 -35.65 -0.86
CA PHE A 587 -23.32 -34.95 -2.07
C PHE A 587 -23.38 -35.90 -3.27
N GLY A 588 -23.92 -35.44 -4.39
CA GLY A 588 -23.96 -36.18 -5.64
C GLY A 588 -23.98 -35.24 -6.84
N TYR A 589 -23.13 -35.54 -7.85
CA TYR A 589 -23.11 -34.84 -9.12
C TYR A 589 -23.14 -35.86 -10.28
N PRO A 590 -24.05 -35.74 -11.24
CA PRO A 590 -25.12 -34.74 -11.40
C PRO A 590 -26.12 -34.77 -10.21
N PRO A 591 -27.01 -33.75 -10.10
CA PRO A 591 -27.97 -33.66 -9.00
C PRO A 591 -28.80 -34.90 -8.81
N ASP A 592 -28.81 -35.44 -7.60
CA ASP A 592 -29.64 -36.60 -7.25
C ASP A 592 -31.12 -36.19 -7.14
N PRO A 593 -32.08 -36.95 -7.67
CA PRO A 593 -33.52 -36.65 -7.61
C PRO A 593 -34.02 -36.47 -6.17
N ARG A 594 -33.42 -37.17 -5.20
CA ARG A 594 -33.73 -37.04 -3.78
C ARG A 594 -33.34 -35.72 -3.21
N THR A 595 -32.14 -35.20 -3.63
CA THR A 595 -31.65 -33.86 -3.26
C THR A 595 -32.60 -32.79 -3.74
N VAL A 596 -33.05 -32.89 -4.97
CA VAL A 596 -34.04 -31.98 -5.57
C VAL A 596 -35.36 -32.06 -4.78
N ALA A 597 -35.86 -33.28 -4.49
CA ALA A 597 -37.13 -33.45 -3.82
C ALA A 597 -37.16 -32.88 -2.37
N VAL A 598 -36.06 -33.04 -1.60
CA VAL A 598 -35.96 -32.45 -0.28
C VAL A 598 -35.82 -30.93 -0.32
N THR A 599 -35.09 -30.38 -1.32
CA THR A 599 -34.97 -28.92 -1.53
C THR A 599 -36.33 -28.32 -1.84
N VAL A 600 -37.09 -28.92 -2.74
CA VAL A 600 -38.43 -28.48 -3.12
C VAL A 600 -39.37 -28.50 -1.90
N ARG A 601 -39.34 -29.54 -1.06
CA ARG A 601 -40.14 -29.61 0.16
C ARG A 601 -39.84 -28.46 1.13
N GLU A 602 -38.58 -28.11 1.32
CA GLU A 602 -38.22 -26.98 2.19
C GLU A 602 -38.63 -25.63 1.57
N LEU A 603 -38.58 -25.50 0.26
CA LEU A 603 -39.06 -24.32 -0.46
C LEU A 603 -40.59 -24.17 -0.30
N ASP A 604 -41.35 -25.26 -0.44
CA ASP A 604 -42.80 -25.28 -0.20
C ASP A 604 -43.13 -24.85 1.27
N THR A 605 -42.24 -25.15 2.21
CA THR A 605 -42.41 -24.74 3.60
C THR A 605 -42.18 -23.24 3.77
N VAL A 606 -41.19 -22.68 3.11
CA VAL A 606 -40.91 -21.23 3.08
C VAL A 606 -42.08 -20.48 2.41
N GLN A 607 -42.66 -21.02 1.33
CA GLN A 607 -43.83 -20.45 0.68
C GLN A 607 -45.06 -20.43 1.63
N ARG A 608 -45.28 -21.51 2.39
CA ARG A 608 -46.35 -21.54 3.40
C ARG A 608 -46.19 -20.54 4.53
N LEU A 609 -44.97 -20.06 4.77
CA LEU A 609 -44.71 -18.94 5.70
C LEU A 609 -45.00 -17.56 5.06
N GLY A 610 -45.46 -17.53 3.80
CA GLY A 610 -45.81 -16.31 3.07
C GLY A 610 -44.58 -15.55 2.49
N ALA A 611 -43.44 -16.22 2.36
CA ALA A 611 -42.23 -15.57 1.92
C ALA A 611 -42.30 -15.21 0.43
N GLN A 612 -41.99 -13.95 0.12
CA GLN A 612 -41.73 -13.51 -1.24
C GLN A 612 -40.32 -13.97 -1.63
N THR A 613 -40.25 -14.81 -2.67
CA THR A 613 -39.01 -15.46 -3.09
C THR A 613 -38.53 -14.93 -4.42
N THR A 614 -37.27 -14.49 -4.48
CA THR A 614 -36.58 -14.11 -5.74
C THR A 614 -35.31 -14.93 -5.88
N PHE A 615 -35.15 -15.54 -7.04
CA PHE A 615 -33.95 -16.24 -7.45
C PHE A 615 -33.13 -15.36 -8.36
N PHE A 616 -31.88 -15.11 -8.01
CA PHE A 616 -30.87 -14.47 -8.86
C PHE A 616 -29.99 -15.56 -9.45
N ARG A 617 -30.29 -15.90 -10.69
CA ARG A 617 -29.54 -16.92 -11.42
C ARG A 617 -28.32 -16.29 -12.06
N LEU A 618 -27.13 -16.79 -11.71
CA LEU A 618 -25.86 -16.39 -12.29
C LEU A 618 -25.39 -17.44 -13.30
N GLY A 619 -25.09 -17.00 -14.53
CA GLY A 619 -24.65 -17.89 -15.61
C GLY A 619 -25.74 -18.28 -16.60
N ASP A 620 -25.29 -18.80 -17.76
CA ASP A 620 -26.10 -18.99 -18.97
C ASP A 620 -26.42 -20.46 -19.25
N ASP A 621 -26.22 -21.36 -18.26
CA ASP A 621 -26.57 -22.78 -18.46
C ASP A 621 -28.07 -22.97 -18.68
N PRO A 622 -28.50 -23.53 -19.82
CA PRO A 622 -29.92 -23.78 -20.12
C PRO A 622 -30.55 -24.81 -19.19
N GLY A 623 -29.78 -25.73 -18.62
CA GLY A 623 -30.26 -26.74 -17.65
C GLY A 623 -30.65 -26.06 -16.34
N LEU A 624 -29.69 -25.26 -15.78
CA LEU A 624 -29.91 -24.44 -14.62
C LEU A 624 -31.08 -23.47 -14.77
N ALA A 625 -31.19 -22.81 -15.94
CA ALA A 625 -32.30 -21.89 -16.21
C ALA A 625 -33.68 -22.60 -16.07
N ARG A 626 -33.85 -23.74 -16.72
CA ARG A 626 -35.08 -24.51 -16.63
C ARG A 626 -35.39 -24.99 -15.21
N PHE A 627 -34.36 -25.40 -14.48
CA PHE A 627 -34.48 -25.84 -13.10
C PHE A 627 -34.90 -24.69 -12.15
N ILE A 628 -34.22 -23.56 -12.18
CA ILE A 628 -34.54 -22.39 -11.36
C ILE A 628 -35.92 -21.81 -11.71
N ASP A 629 -36.29 -21.77 -13.00
CA ASP A 629 -37.61 -21.35 -13.44
C ASP A 629 -38.73 -22.30 -12.90
N ALA A 630 -38.45 -23.58 -12.82
CA ALA A 630 -39.39 -24.55 -12.26
C ALA A 630 -39.54 -24.35 -10.73
N LEU A 631 -38.45 -24.11 -10.01
CA LEU A 631 -38.49 -23.81 -8.58
C LEU A 631 -39.23 -22.50 -8.29
N ALA A 632 -38.97 -21.44 -9.06
CA ALA A 632 -39.61 -20.15 -8.89
C ALA A 632 -41.12 -20.22 -9.16
N ARG A 633 -41.54 -20.85 -10.23
CA ARG A 633 -42.99 -21.08 -10.52
C ARG A 633 -43.67 -21.81 -9.38
N ARG A 634 -43.00 -22.82 -8.78
CA ARG A 634 -43.55 -23.57 -7.65
C ARG A 634 -43.68 -22.75 -6.40
N ALA A 635 -42.69 -21.89 -6.14
CA ALA A 635 -42.67 -20.99 -4.98
C ALA A 635 -43.52 -19.71 -5.17
N GLY A 636 -44.17 -19.53 -6.32
CA GLY A 636 -44.86 -18.28 -6.66
C GLY A 636 -43.88 -17.07 -6.66
N GLY A 637 -42.61 -17.34 -6.90
CA GLY A 637 -41.52 -16.35 -6.84
C GLY A 637 -41.08 -15.87 -8.24
N HIS A 638 -40.09 -15.03 -8.27
CA HIS A 638 -39.53 -14.41 -9.47
C HIS A 638 -38.12 -14.94 -9.76
N VAL A 639 -37.76 -14.98 -11.06
CA VAL A 639 -36.37 -15.25 -11.47
C VAL A 639 -35.83 -14.00 -12.12
N VAL A 640 -34.66 -13.60 -11.70
CA VAL A 640 -33.88 -12.50 -12.29
C VAL A 640 -32.53 -13.09 -12.70
N ALA A 641 -32.15 -12.86 -13.96
CA ALA A 641 -30.85 -13.26 -14.49
C ALA A 641 -30.06 -11.99 -14.86
N PRO A 642 -29.45 -11.33 -13.87
CA PRO A 642 -28.72 -10.10 -14.11
C PRO A 642 -27.34 -10.38 -14.68
N GLU A 643 -26.79 -9.41 -15.40
CA GLU A 643 -25.34 -9.37 -15.62
C GLU A 643 -24.62 -9.19 -14.28
N LEU A 644 -23.39 -9.68 -14.16
CA LEU A 644 -22.64 -9.66 -12.90
C LEU A 644 -22.51 -8.25 -12.31
N ASP A 645 -22.32 -7.24 -13.17
CA ASP A 645 -22.21 -5.84 -12.77
C ASP A 645 -23.53 -5.23 -12.28
N ASP A 646 -24.67 -5.79 -12.71
CA ASP A 646 -26.02 -5.35 -12.33
C ASP A 646 -26.64 -6.14 -11.17
N LEU A 647 -25.95 -7.18 -10.66
CA LEU A 647 -26.46 -8.05 -9.60
C LEU A 647 -26.86 -7.24 -8.36
N GLY A 648 -26.02 -6.32 -7.93
CA GLY A 648 -26.29 -5.48 -6.75
C GLY A 648 -27.59 -4.68 -6.89
N ARG A 649 -27.81 -4.12 -8.05
CA ARG A 649 -29.03 -3.38 -8.36
C ARG A 649 -30.24 -4.31 -8.37
N ALA A 650 -30.16 -5.45 -9.05
CA ALA A 650 -31.27 -6.40 -9.14
C ALA A 650 -31.73 -6.90 -7.77
N VAL A 651 -30.79 -7.19 -6.87
CA VAL A 651 -31.07 -7.63 -5.47
C VAL A 651 -31.71 -6.51 -4.65
N VAL A 652 -31.18 -5.29 -4.73
CA VAL A 652 -31.74 -4.13 -4.02
C VAL A 652 -33.14 -3.80 -4.54
N ASP A 653 -33.36 -3.78 -5.84
CA ASP A 653 -34.67 -3.53 -6.45
C ASP A 653 -35.70 -4.61 -6.07
N SER A 654 -35.28 -5.89 -6.03
CA SER A 654 -36.16 -7.00 -5.60
C SER A 654 -36.52 -6.89 -4.12
N TYR A 655 -35.57 -6.49 -3.25
CA TYR A 655 -35.87 -6.24 -1.84
C TYR A 655 -36.86 -5.08 -1.66
N LEU A 656 -36.64 -3.96 -2.35
CA LEU A 656 -37.53 -2.81 -2.29
C LEU A 656 -38.92 -3.14 -2.88
N GLY A 657 -38.98 -3.88 -4.00
CA GLY A 657 -40.23 -4.37 -4.61
C GLY A 657 -40.98 -5.29 -3.67
N ALA A 658 -40.31 -6.27 -3.06
CA ALA A 658 -40.91 -7.21 -2.12
C ALA A 658 -41.48 -6.50 -0.87
N ARG A 659 -40.84 -5.45 -0.41
CA ARG A 659 -41.30 -4.61 0.71
C ARG A 659 -42.56 -3.80 0.38
N HIS A 660 -42.75 -3.42 -0.89
CA HIS A 660 -43.88 -2.60 -1.37
C HIS A 660 -45.10 -3.40 -1.84
N THR A 661 -44.95 -4.69 -2.12
CA THR A 661 -46.07 -5.54 -2.60
C THR A 661 -47.14 -5.84 -1.53
N GLY A 662 -46.93 -5.34 -0.29
CA GLY A 662 -47.99 -5.19 0.69
C GLY A 662 -49.07 -4.15 0.35
N ARG A 663 -49.12 -3.59 -0.86
CA ARG A 663 -49.99 -2.57 -1.52
C ARG A 663 -49.29 -1.22 -1.73
N GLY A 664 -48.76 -0.98 -2.93
CA GLY A 664 -48.24 0.32 -3.39
C GLY A 664 -47.08 0.18 -4.36
N THR A 665 -47.03 1.06 -5.35
CA THR A 665 -46.03 1.09 -6.42
C THR A 665 -44.63 1.53 -5.93
N PRO A 666 -43.54 1.04 -6.52
CA PRO A 666 -42.17 1.37 -6.08
C PRO A 666 -41.87 2.87 -6.22
N GLU A 667 -41.39 3.48 -5.14
CA GLU A 667 -40.72 4.78 -5.20
C GLU A 667 -39.38 4.64 -5.93
N ASP A 668 -39.04 5.64 -6.74
CA ASP A 668 -37.80 5.66 -7.51
C ASP A 668 -36.58 5.74 -6.57
N PHE A 669 -35.78 4.70 -6.57
CA PHE A 669 -34.58 4.57 -5.72
C PHE A 669 -33.58 5.72 -5.96
N GLY A 670 -33.55 6.30 -7.17
CA GLY A 670 -32.72 7.44 -7.52
C GLY A 670 -33.06 8.71 -6.74
N ASP A 671 -34.35 9.00 -6.52
CA ASP A 671 -34.81 10.15 -5.73
C ASP A 671 -34.53 9.96 -4.22
N MET A 672 -34.59 8.70 -3.73
CA MET A 672 -34.36 8.38 -2.32
C MET A 672 -32.88 8.56 -1.91
N LEU A 673 -31.93 8.35 -2.83
CA LEU A 673 -30.49 8.55 -2.59
C LEU A 673 -29.99 9.96 -2.92
N GLN A 674 -30.70 10.72 -3.77
CA GLN A 674 -30.37 12.12 -4.11
C GLN A 674 -31.07 13.13 -3.20
N GLY A 675 -31.99 12.73 -2.34
CA GLY A 675 -32.76 13.59 -1.44
C GLY A 675 -31.88 14.36 -0.49
N ARG A 676 -31.73 15.63 -0.84
CA ARG A 676 -31.45 16.83 -0.05
C ARG A 676 -30.96 16.63 1.39
N SER A 677 -29.72 17.10 1.58
CA SER A 677 -29.24 17.75 2.82
C SER A 677 -29.96 17.39 4.13
N TRP A 678 -29.52 16.32 4.76
CA TRP A 678 -29.53 16.20 6.21
C TRP A 678 -28.14 15.75 6.66
N TRP A 679 -27.22 16.72 6.70
CA TRP A 679 -25.95 16.60 7.34
C TRP A 679 -26.05 17.27 8.70
N TRP A 680 -26.17 16.50 9.74
CA TRP A 680 -25.65 16.77 11.08
C TRP A 680 -25.19 15.45 11.71
#